data_7120d0b882bee8084ef3938edcdff671
#
_entry.id   7120d0b882bee8084ef3938edcdff671
#
_cell.length_a   1.000
_cell.length_b   1.000
_cell.length_c   1.000
_cell.angle_alpha   90.00
_cell.angle_beta   90.00
_cell.angle_gamma   90.00
#
_symmetry.space_group_name_H-M   'P 1'
#
loop_
_entity.id
_entity.type
_entity.pdbx_description
1 polymer ?
#
loop_
_entity_poly.entity_id
_entity_poly.type
_entity_poly.pdbx_seq_one_letter_code
_entity_poly.pdbx_strand_id
1 'polypeptide(L)'
;MNSKILLAGSLLLAATTGQRAHAQAAATNNNVILYIGDGFGLAPKTAARMAMGQGRDGKRFTSDAGFQVLALDKLKYNATVTTHSLNSWITDSAPGASVYACGKPGKQDNEVIALNPGSGESIQTILEAAKKQGYAVGLVSTARITHATPASFASHIWYRDLEDYISAQYIASTQTQYEAIFNASPTASYRYTAARDWVLPAPKVGVELDVMLGGGARHFLPRNAASQYKAVVNAADAPITNAAGTAVTLGGTRADDVDLVKYAVEQRDYNYVNSRDALLSVSTNIAQYGVGGKKLLGLFNASHASYEQDRQTSAAWEPSLADMTRIAIQVLQAKSNSKGFFLMVEAGRIDHLEHSNTGGISVVAGAGATNQYVVDADRPTYVGTGDAGPSATLTTARTSSVYGSDYMIKEVMAFDYAVAEGRALLASPANGKTLIFSTSDHECGGFAVTGLHDEADAARNSTKIRTYSGQIGKSVAAEAGYATPTNLVRGDGGANGWFPDYVLNTFQGKDYPQPASATGRRIVVAYASNPLTNGNGANQSGAVGNHTPQDVWVAAEDNTDTHAKQLTGRGLLDNTAITPLMADFMNLSLFASTLSVRGGNAPQAPLDGFQLSPVPFESQFQVSFTLPTAGPVTVELFNEMGQKVQTIEAGKSFAPGAHVLAVDGSRLKNGLYVATVTMGGQVVSKKTIKL
;
A
#
# COMPACT_ATOMS: atom_id res chain seq x y z
N MET A 1 -21.84 84.76 40.46
CA MET A 1 -20.88 84.83 41.56
C MET A 1 -20.00 83.61 41.50
N ASN A 2 -18.70 83.84 41.42
CA ASN A 2 -17.65 82.83 41.14
C ASN A 2 -17.37 81.92 42.29
N SER A 3 -17.05 80.67 42.01
CA SER A 3 -16.18 79.86 42.85
C SER A 3 -15.35 78.88 41.99
N LYS A 4 -14.05 79.16 41.95
CA LYS A 4 -13.05 78.28 41.35
C LYS A 4 -12.72 77.16 42.32
N ILE A 5 -12.70 75.95 41.88
CA ILE A 5 -12.12 74.80 42.58
C ILE A 5 -10.91 74.33 41.78
N LEU A 6 -9.73 74.38 42.38
CA LEU A 6 -8.49 73.76 41.93
C LEU A 6 -8.58 72.26 42.12
N LEU A 7 -8.28 71.51 41.09
CA LEU A 7 -8.05 70.06 41.21
C LEU A 7 -6.56 69.82 40.89
N ALA A 8 -5.83 69.34 41.91
CA ALA A 8 -4.45 68.90 41.75
C ALA A 8 -4.39 67.54 41.01
N GLY A 9 -3.72 67.54 39.90
CA GLY A 9 -3.52 66.32 39.10
C GLY A 9 -2.33 65.55 39.66
N SER A 10 -2.57 64.33 40.10
CA SER A 10 -1.55 63.31 40.40
C SER A 10 -1.19 62.62 39.11
N LEU A 11 0.02 62.81 38.59
CA LEU A 11 0.58 62.01 37.48
C LEU A 11 0.93 60.65 38.05
N LEU A 12 0.12 59.60 37.63
CA LEU A 12 0.53 58.24 37.76
C LEU A 12 1.32 57.87 36.52
N LEU A 13 2.61 57.60 36.65
CA LEU A 13 3.47 57.01 35.62
C LEU A 13 3.11 55.53 35.55
N ALA A 14 2.30 55.15 34.58
CA ALA A 14 2.10 53.75 34.23
C ALA A 14 3.31 53.26 33.41
N ALA A 15 4.20 52.51 34.07
CA ALA A 15 5.24 51.76 33.39
C ALA A 15 4.56 50.64 32.56
N THR A 16 4.37 50.87 31.28
CA THR A 16 4.01 49.83 30.34
C THR A 16 5.22 48.95 30.14
N THR A 17 5.29 47.82 30.88
CA THR A 17 6.13 46.68 30.51
C THR A 17 5.61 46.15 29.19
N GLY A 18 6.24 46.60 28.11
CA GLY A 18 6.03 46.02 26.80
C GLY A 18 6.43 44.54 26.85
N GLN A 19 5.48 43.66 27.05
CA GLN A 19 5.65 42.27 26.65
C GLN A 19 5.90 42.26 25.14
N ARG A 20 7.19 42.17 24.76
CA ARG A 20 7.54 41.73 23.42
C ARG A 20 6.93 40.35 23.26
N ALA A 21 5.85 40.28 22.52
CA ALA A 21 5.44 39.01 21.96
C ALA A 21 6.66 38.48 21.19
N HIS A 22 7.35 37.51 21.77
CA HIS A 22 8.29 36.73 21.02
C HIS A 22 7.45 36.10 19.90
N ALA A 23 7.60 36.62 18.69
CA ALA A 23 7.15 35.90 17.51
C ALA A 23 7.80 34.52 17.62
N GLN A 24 6.98 33.51 17.89
CA GLN A 24 7.44 32.14 17.93
C GLN A 24 8.09 31.90 16.57
N ALA A 25 9.39 31.64 16.56
CA ALA A 25 10.08 31.34 15.31
C ALA A 25 9.29 30.23 14.60
N ALA A 26 8.95 30.47 13.34
CA ALA A 26 8.23 29.49 12.57
C ALA A 26 9.00 28.17 12.66
N ALA A 27 8.31 27.08 12.98
CA ALA A 27 8.93 25.78 13.07
C ALA A 27 9.66 25.49 11.75
N THR A 28 10.91 25.06 11.84
CA THR A 28 11.75 24.77 10.65
C THR A 28 11.49 23.40 10.08
N ASN A 29 10.53 22.65 10.66
CA ASN A 29 10.18 21.29 10.26
C ASN A 29 9.71 21.24 8.81
N ASN A 30 10.24 20.29 8.06
CA ASN A 30 9.76 19.96 6.72
C ASN A 30 9.06 18.60 6.79
N ASN A 31 7.74 18.58 6.73
CA ASN A 31 6.92 17.37 6.81
C ASN A 31 6.50 16.96 5.41
N VAL A 32 6.68 15.71 5.07
CA VAL A 32 6.16 15.15 3.82
C VAL A 32 5.22 14.00 4.15
N ILE A 33 4.04 14.03 3.55
CA ILE A 33 3.07 12.93 3.60
C ILE A 33 2.77 12.51 2.17
N LEU A 34 3.07 11.27 1.85
CA LEU A 34 2.72 10.63 0.59
C LEU A 34 1.57 9.66 0.80
N TYR A 35 0.45 9.93 0.16
CA TYR A 35 -0.73 9.06 0.14
C TYR A 35 -0.75 8.26 -1.16
N ILE A 36 -0.82 6.93 -1.05
CA ILE A 36 -0.94 6.01 -2.18
C ILE A 36 -2.24 5.23 -2.02
N GLY A 37 -3.17 5.40 -2.96
CA GLY A 37 -4.30 4.51 -3.11
C GLY A 37 -3.89 3.41 -4.07
N ASP A 38 -3.69 2.19 -3.59
CA ASP A 38 -3.32 1.05 -4.41
C ASP A 38 -4.45 0.75 -5.40
N GLY A 39 -4.11 0.58 -6.68
CA GLY A 39 -5.07 0.34 -7.75
C GLY A 39 -5.98 1.52 -8.11
N PHE A 40 -5.83 2.65 -7.45
CA PHE A 40 -6.80 3.74 -7.39
C PHE A 40 -6.79 4.65 -8.64
N GLY A 41 -7.54 4.25 -9.67
CA GLY A 41 -7.76 5.06 -10.88
C GLY A 41 -8.66 6.29 -10.66
N LEU A 42 -8.93 7.01 -11.74
CA LEU A 42 -9.80 8.21 -11.71
C LEU A 42 -11.29 7.87 -11.51
N ALA A 43 -11.75 6.76 -12.04
CA ALA A 43 -13.17 6.40 -12.01
C ALA A 43 -13.67 6.04 -10.61
N PRO A 44 -12.96 5.28 -9.77
CA PRO A 44 -13.30 5.08 -8.36
C PRO A 44 -13.42 6.39 -7.57
N LYS A 45 -12.50 7.34 -7.80
CA LYS A 45 -12.58 8.68 -7.21
C LYS A 45 -13.88 9.41 -7.61
N THR A 46 -14.27 9.28 -8.88
CA THR A 46 -15.52 9.86 -9.38
C THR A 46 -16.74 9.21 -8.74
N ALA A 47 -16.76 7.88 -8.64
CA ALA A 47 -17.86 7.15 -8.00
C ALA A 47 -18.04 7.54 -6.53
N ALA A 48 -16.95 7.65 -5.77
CA ALA A 48 -16.99 8.08 -4.37
C ALA A 48 -17.52 9.51 -4.24
N ARG A 49 -17.09 10.44 -5.11
CA ARG A 49 -17.59 11.82 -5.15
C ARG A 49 -19.09 11.86 -5.44
N MET A 50 -19.56 11.06 -6.37
CA MET A 50 -20.98 10.97 -6.70
C MET A 50 -21.79 10.44 -5.53
N ALA A 51 -21.34 9.36 -4.89
CA ALA A 51 -22.01 8.78 -3.74
C ALA A 51 -22.09 9.75 -2.56
N MET A 52 -21.00 10.44 -2.25
CA MET A 52 -20.94 11.43 -1.17
C MET A 52 -21.77 12.69 -1.50
N GLY A 53 -21.80 13.10 -2.75
CA GLY A 53 -22.57 14.26 -3.20
C GLY A 53 -24.06 14.02 -3.08
N GLN A 54 -24.54 12.83 -3.42
CA GLN A 54 -25.96 12.46 -3.31
C GLN A 54 -26.45 12.36 -1.86
N GLY A 55 -25.56 11.90 -0.96
CA GLY A 55 -25.94 11.66 0.43
C GLY A 55 -26.04 12.92 1.30
N ARG A 56 -25.45 14.05 0.89
CA ARG A 56 -25.26 15.20 1.79
C ARG A 56 -26.51 15.98 2.14
N ASP A 57 -27.47 16.06 1.24
CA ASP A 57 -28.68 16.88 1.45
C ASP A 57 -29.95 16.21 0.92
N GLY A 58 -29.89 14.94 0.58
CA GLY A 58 -30.96 14.20 -0.07
C GLY A 58 -31.27 14.75 -1.48
N LYS A 59 -30.46 15.66 -1.98
CA LYS A 59 -30.56 16.22 -3.30
C LYS A 59 -29.58 15.58 -4.25
N ARG A 60 -29.86 15.70 -5.50
CA ARG A 60 -28.98 15.26 -6.57
C ARG A 60 -27.65 15.99 -6.49
N PHE A 61 -26.58 15.30 -6.84
CA PHE A 61 -25.32 15.94 -7.13
C PHE A 61 -25.58 17.07 -8.15
N THR A 62 -25.52 18.29 -7.70
CA THR A 62 -25.56 19.47 -8.55
C THR A 62 -24.23 20.18 -8.51
N SER A 63 -23.80 20.73 -9.61
CA SER A 63 -22.53 21.44 -9.76
C SER A 63 -22.31 22.57 -8.75
N ASP A 64 -23.36 23.04 -8.11
CA ASP A 64 -23.34 24.30 -7.38
C ASP A 64 -22.92 24.18 -5.92
N ALA A 65 -23.10 23.03 -5.28
CA ALA A 65 -22.98 22.96 -3.82
C ALA A 65 -21.81 22.11 -3.30
N GLY A 66 -20.98 21.53 -4.14
CA GLY A 66 -19.97 20.67 -3.59
C GLY A 66 -19.27 19.76 -4.58
N PHE A 67 -18.87 20.30 -5.68
CA PHE A 67 -18.02 19.56 -6.61
C PHE A 67 -16.77 19.00 -5.93
N GLN A 68 -16.25 19.72 -4.92
CA GLN A 68 -15.11 19.30 -4.12
C GLN A 68 -15.56 18.73 -2.75
N VAL A 69 -16.31 17.64 -2.75
CA VAL A 69 -16.77 17.01 -1.50
C VAL A 69 -15.66 16.21 -0.83
N LEU A 70 -14.71 15.70 -1.59
CA LEU A 70 -13.57 14.93 -1.10
C LEU A 70 -12.42 15.83 -0.67
N ALA A 71 -11.65 15.41 0.34
CA ALA A 71 -10.40 16.04 0.72
C ALA A 71 -9.37 15.98 -0.43
N LEU A 72 -9.39 14.90 -1.19
CA LEU A 72 -8.61 14.69 -2.41
C LEU A 72 -8.88 15.76 -3.48
N ASP A 73 -10.13 16.21 -3.61
CA ASP A 73 -10.51 17.22 -4.60
C ASP A 73 -10.02 18.63 -4.23
N LYS A 74 -9.65 18.82 -2.96
CA LYS A 74 -9.18 20.10 -2.42
C LYS A 74 -7.66 20.27 -2.51
N LEU A 75 -6.94 19.23 -2.93
CA LEU A 75 -5.50 19.36 -3.21
C LEU A 75 -5.30 20.26 -4.43
N LYS A 76 -4.48 21.29 -4.26
CA LYS A 76 -4.46 22.48 -5.12
C LYS A 76 -3.91 22.22 -6.52
N TYR A 77 -2.92 21.34 -6.65
CA TYR A 77 -2.19 21.09 -7.88
C TYR A 77 -2.35 19.65 -8.32
N ASN A 78 -2.60 19.45 -9.62
CA ASN A 78 -2.88 18.14 -10.18
C ASN A 78 -2.13 17.94 -11.50
N ALA A 79 -1.75 16.69 -11.77
CA ALA A 79 -1.21 16.21 -13.04
C ALA A 79 -1.61 14.74 -13.23
N THR A 80 -1.19 14.13 -14.33
CA THR A 80 -1.27 12.69 -14.55
C THR A 80 0.12 12.08 -14.57
N VAL A 81 0.25 10.81 -14.20
CA VAL A 81 1.52 10.08 -14.20
C VAL A 81 1.36 8.73 -14.88
N THR A 82 2.39 8.33 -15.63
CA THR A 82 2.51 6.97 -16.16
C THR A 82 2.88 6.01 -15.05
N THR A 83 2.50 4.72 -15.20
CA THR A 83 2.70 3.72 -14.14
C THR A 83 3.61 2.56 -14.54
N HIS A 84 3.93 2.40 -15.84
CA HIS A 84 4.67 1.24 -16.34
C HIS A 84 5.92 0.89 -15.54
N SER A 85 6.15 -0.41 -15.36
CA SER A 85 7.37 -0.95 -14.77
C SER A 85 8.51 -1.02 -15.79
N LEU A 86 9.67 -1.56 -15.40
CA LEU A 86 10.81 -1.67 -16.32
C LEU A 86 10.57 -2.70 -17.42
N ASN A 87 9.92 -3.81 -17.09
CA ASN A 87 9.72 -4.95 -18.00
C ASN A 87 8.29 -5.09 -18.53
N SER A 88 7.35 -4.21 -18.13
CA SER A 88 5.93 -4.31 -18.51
C SER A 88 5.25 -2.95 -18.60
N TRP A 89 4.33 -2.79 -19.57
CA TRP A 89 3.40 -1.67 -19.60
C TRP A 89 2.41 -1.69 -18.43
N ILE A 90 2.13 -2.88 -17.89
CA ILE A 90 1.26 -3.07 -16.73
C ILE A 90 2.17 -3.37 -15.54
N THR A 91 2.21 -2.44 -14.59
CA THR A 91 3.04 -2.58 -13.39
C THR A 91 2.37 -3.44 -12.33
N ASP A 92 3.18 -4.08 -11.50
CA ASP A 92 2.80 -4.56 -10.17
C ASP A 92 3.03 -3.45 -9.14
N SER A 93 2.43 -3.56 -7.94
CA SER A 93 2.58 -2.56 -6.87
C SER A 93 4.02 -2.43 -6.37
N ALA A 94 4.83 -3.51 -6.44
CA ALA A 94 6.22 -3.46 -6.00
C ALA A 94 7.05 -2.45 -6.81
N PRO A 95 7.13 -2.52 -8.15
CA PRO A 95 7.79 -1.50 -8.95
C PRO A 95 7.01 -0.18 -8.96
N GLY A 96 5.67 -0.22 -8.93
CA GLY A 96 4.82 0.97 -8.91
C GLY A 96 5.11 1.88 -7.71
N ALA A 97 5.28 1.30 -6.53
CA ALA A 97 5.65 2.03 -5.32
C ALA A 97 7.16 2.31 -5.21
N SER A 98 8.02 1.42 -5.72
CA SER A 98 9.47 1.61 -5.66
C SER A 98 9.93 2.88 -6.38
N VAL A 99 9.24 3.30 -7.43
CA VAL A 99 9.55 4.58 -8.10
C VAL A 99 9.28 5.78 -7.21
N TYR A 100 8.22 5.73 -6.39
CA TYR A 100 7.91 6.79 -5.42
C TYR A 100 8.83 6.76 -4.21
N ALA A 101 9.41 5.61 -3.90
CA ALA A 101 10.41 5.48 -2.85
C ALA A 101 11.81 5.92 -3.30
N CYS A 102 12.22 5.59 -4.54
CA CYS A 102 13.60 5.69 -5.00
C CYS A 102 13.83 6.78 -6.07
N GLY A 103 12.80 7.25 -6.76
CA GLY A 103 12.94 8.17 -7.90
C GLY A 103 13.61 7.49 -9.10
N LYS A 104 14.58 8.15 -9.72
CA LYS A 104 15.48 7.51 -10.69
C LYS A 104 16.70 6.96 -9.94
N PRO A 105 17.08 5.73 -10.08
CA PRO A 105 16.71 4.66 -11.00
C PRO A 105 15.58 3.73 -10.50
N GLY A 106 14.55 4.28 -9.90
CA GLY A 106 13.49 3.54 -9.18
C GLY A 106 12.62 2.61 -10.00
N LYS A 107 12.66 2.63 -11.33
CA LYS A 107 11.91 1.65 -12.12
C LYS A 107 12.51 0.26 -11.95
N GLN A 108 11.65 -0.69 -11.61
CA GLN A 108 11.99 -2.07 -11.28
C GLN A 108 11.29 -3.02 -12.25
N ASP A 109 11.76 -4.27 -12.32
CA ASP A 109 10.96 -5.38 -12.83
C ASP A 109 9.79 -5.66 -11.87
N ASN A 110 8.72 -6.25 -12.39
CA ASN A 110 7.60 -6.67 -11.56
C ASN A 110 8.08 -7.58 -10.43
N GLU A 111 7.44 -7.51 -9.28
CA GLU A 111 7.74 -8.23 -8.03
C GLU A 111 8.96 -7.73 -7.24
N VAL A 112 9.81 -6.87 -7.82
CA VAL A 112 11.07 -6.42 -7.21
C VAL A 112 10.86 -5.15 -6.40
N ILE A 113 11.49 -5.07 -5.23
CA ILE A 113 11.40 -3.96 -4.29
C ILE A 113 12.77 -3.28 -4.15
N ALA A 114 12.87 -2.03 -4.57
CA ALA A 114 13.96 -1.08 -4.33
C ALA A 114 15.38 -1.64 -4.59
N LEU A 115 15.53 -2.43 -5.67
CA LEU A 115 16.83 -2.94 -6.12
C LEU A 115 17.21 -2.35 -7.47
N ASN A 116 18.50 -2.15 -7.70
CA ASN A 116 19.02 -1.74 -9.00
C ASN A 116 18.84 -2.89 -10.00
N PRO A 117 18.11 -2.68 -11.10
CA PRO A 117 17.84 -3.76 -12.06
C PRO A 117 19.10 -4.36 -12.70
N GLY A 118 20.16 -3.57 -12.83
CA GLY A 118 21.41 -4.03 -13.45
C GLY A 118 22.32 -4.79 -12.50
N SER A 119 22.44 -4.32 -11.24
CA SER A 119 23.38 -4.89 -10.27
C SER A 119 22.72 -5.71 -9.17
N GLY A 120 21.40 -5.58 -8.95
CA GLY A 120 20.71 -6.17 -7.81
C GLY A 120 21.03 -5.50 -6.47
N GLU A 121 21.79 -4.40 -6.46
CA GLU A 121 22.10 -3.67 -5.25
C GLU A 121 20.90 -2.86 -4.75
N SER A 122 20.85 -2.63 -3.43
CA SER A 122 19.82 -1.79 -2.82
C SER A 122 19.90 -0.34 -3.34
N ILE A 123 18.75 0.22 -3.72
CA ILE A 123 18.64 1.63 -4.04
C ILE A 123 18.16 2.35 -2.78
N GLN A 124 18.86 3.39 -2.36
CA GLN A 124 18.44 4.19 -1.22
C GLN A 124 17.05 4.77 -1.45
N THR A 125 16.14 4.54 -0.51
CA THR A 125 14.80 5.13 -0.52
C THR A 125 14.79 6.53 0.07
N ILE A 126 13.75 7.31 -0.25
CA ILE A 126 13.53 8.62 0.36
C ILE A 126 13.36 8.52 1.88
N LEU A 127 12.72 7.47 2.36
CA LEU A 127 12.51 7.22 3.78
C LEU A 127 13.83 6.94 4.50
N GLU A 128 14.73 6.15 3.89
CA GLU A 128 16.08 5.91 4.42
C GLU A 128 16.93 7.19 4.42
N ALA A 129 16.85 7.98 3.34
CA ALA A 129 17.55 9.25 3.25
C ALA A 129 17.06 10.23 4.33
N ALA A 130 15.75 10.30 4.55
CA ALA A 130 15.13 11.10 5.59
C ALA A 130 15.60 10.67 6.99
N LYS A 131 15.54 9.36 7.30
CA LYS A 131 16.00 8.81 8.58
C LYS A 131 17.46 9.11 8.84
N LYS A 132 18.31 8.90 7.84
CA LYS A 132 19.77 9.18 7.93
C LYS A 132 20.05 10.65 8.25
N GLN A 133 19.20 11.56 7.79
CA GLN A 133 19.33 12.99 8.08
C GLN A 133 18.61 13.44 9.37
N GLY A 134 18.04 12.49 10.12
CA GLY A 134 17.44 12.76 11.43
C GLY A 134 15.97 13.17 11.38
N TYR A 135 15.29 12.93 10.25
CA TYR A 135 13.83 13.02 10.19
C TYR A 135 13.20 11.83 10.89
N ALA A 136 12.00 12.01 11.45
CA ALA A 136 11.18 10.91 11.89
C ALA A 136 10.52 10.25 10.67
N VAL A 137 10.33 8.93 10.69
CA VAL A 137 9.83 8.19 9.54
C VAL A 137 8.75 7.17 9.91
N GLY A 138 7.73 7.04 9.06
CA GLY A 138 6.63 6.13 9.34
C GLY A 138 5.95 5.58 8.11
N LEU A 139 5.31 4.42 8.30
CA LEU A 139 4.47 3.73 7.34
C LEU A 139 3.11 3.41 7.97
N VAL A 140 2.06 3.63 7.21
CA VAL A 140 0.68 3.30 7.56
C VAL A 140 0.02 2.62 6.36
N SER A 141 -0.71 1.51 6.58
CA SER A 141 -1.40 0.82 5.50
C SER A 141 -2.66 0.09 5.98
N THR A 142 -3.68 0.01 5.13
CA THR A 142 -4.80 -0.93 5.31
C THR A 142 -4.47 -2.32 4.77
N ALA A 143 -3.40 -2.48 3.99
CA ALA A 143 -2.84 -3.78 3.65
C ALA A 143 -2.02 -4.36 4.82
N ARG A 144 -1.37 -5.51 4.61
CA ARG A 144 -0.28 -5.93 5.49
C ARG A 144 0.81 -4.87 5.44
N ILE A 145 1.33 -4.47 6.58
CA ILE A 145 2.39 -3.45 6.61
C ILE A 145 3.67 -3.90 5.87
N THR A 146 3.80 -5.19 5.62
CA THR A 146 4.88 -5.81 4.85
C THR A 146 4.56 -6.01 3.37
N HIS A 147 3.35 -5.61 2.90
CA HIS A 147 2.93 -5.67 1.51
C HIS A 147 3.83 -4.79 0.62
N ALA A 148 3.78 -5.00 -0.69
CA ALA A 148 4.70 -4.40 -1.65
C ALA A 148 4.84 -2.88 -1.54
N THR A 149 3.72 -2.16 -1.41
CA THR A 149 3.74 -0.69 -1.36
C THR A 149 4.48 -0.16 -0.14
N PRO A 150 4.14 -0.52 1.12
CA PRO A 150 4.94 -0.08 2.26
C PRO A 150 6.36 -0.66 2.25
N ALA A 151 6.53 -1.89 1.77
CA ALA A 151 7.84 -2.53 1.68
C ALA A 151 8.83 -1.73 0.81
N SER A 152 8.34 -1.12 -0.26
CA SER A 152 9.15 -0.33 -1.19
C SER A 152 9.85 0.87 -0.55
N PHE A 153 9.36 1.36 0.58
CA PHE A 153 9.94 2.51 1.26
C PHE A 153 11.00 2.16 2.31
N ALA A 154 10.96 0.93 2.86
CA ALA A 154 11.78 0.57 4.01
C ALA A 154 12.43 -0.82 3.91
N SER A 155 12.40 -1.44 2.74
CA SER A 155 13.06 -2.73 2.51
C SER A 155 13.63 -2.84 1.11
N HIS A 156 14.48 -3.86 0.90
CA HIS A 156 15.13 -4.17 -0.35
C HIS A 156 15.08 -5.66 -0.56
N ILE A 157 14.31 -6.11 -1.55
CA ILE A 157 14.15 -7.53 -1.78
C ILE A 157 13.77 -7.80 -3.24
N TRP A 158 14.21 -8.93 -3.76
CA TRP A 158 13.98 -9.32 -5.14
C TRP A 158 12.57 -9.89 -5.39
N TYR A 159 11.84 -10.25 -4.31
CA TYR A 159 10.49 -10.81 -4.40
C TYR A 159 9.62 -10.35 -3.24
N ARG A 160 8.52 -9.67 -3.57
CA ARG A 160 7.64 -8.98 -2.62
C ARG A 160 7.00 -9.88 -1.57
N ASP A 161 6.79 -11.17 -1.87
CA ASP A 161 6.13 -12.09 -0.95
C ASP A 161 7.07 -12.67 0.12
N LEU A 162 8.33 -12.29 0.12
CA LEU A 162 9.26 -12.63 1.20
C LEU A 162 9.04 -11.75 2.44
N GLU A 163 7.78 -11.64 2.88
CA GLU A 163 7.34 -10.69 3.89
C GLU A 163 7.94 -10.94 5.28
N ASP A 164 8.32 -12.18 5.61
CA ASP A 164 9.03 -12.49 6.85
C ASP A 164 10.43 -11.84 6.92
N TYR A 165 11.06 -11.62 5.76
CA TYR A 165 12.33 -10.89 5.67
C TYR A 165 12.10 -9.37 5.65
N ILE A 166 11.06 -8.90 4.99
CA ILE A 166 10.66 -7.49 4.97
C ILE A 166 10.38 -7.00 6.39
N SER A 167 9.61 -7.75 7.17
CA SER A 167 9.32 -7.40 8.57
C SER A 167 10.59 -7.30 9.43
N ALA A 168 11.58 -8.17 9.20
CA ALA A 168 12.86 -8.11 9.89
C ALA A 168 13.68 -6.86 9.51
N GLN A 169 13.63 -6.42 8.23
CA GLN A 169 14.29 -5.20 7.78
C GLN A 169 13.69 -3.93 8.42
N TYR A 170 12.41 -3.92 8.75
CA TYR A 170 11.75 -2.79 9.40
C TYR A 170 12.19 -2.56 10.84
N ILE A 171 12.66 -3.61 11.50
CA ILE A 171 13.04 -3.61 12.92
C ILE A 171 14.56 -3.49 13.11
N ALA A 172 15.34 -3.97 12.14
CA ALA A 172 16.79 -3.93 12.18
C ALA A 172 17.35 -2.68 11.49
N SER A 173 18.30 -2.01 12.13
CA SER A 173 19.06 -0.88 11.55
C SER A 173 20.53 -1.24 11.28
N THR A 174 20.94 -2.44 11.63
CA THR A 174 22.31 -2.96 11.38
C THR A 174 22.26 -4.43 10.99
N GLN A 175 23.27 -4.88 10.27
CA GLN A 175 23.43 -6.27 9.90
C GLN A 175 23.40 -7.20 11.13
N THR A 176 24.09 -6.82 12.21
CA THR A 176 24.12 -7.60 13.46
C THR A 176 22.72 -7.79 14.06
N GLN A 177 21.88 -6.75 14.02
CA GLN A 177 20.50 -6.83 14.51
C GLN A 177 19.64 -7.72 13.62
N TYR A 178 19.81 -7.60 12.31
CA TYR A 178 19.13 -8.45 11.35
C TYR A 178 19.45 -9.92 11.56
N GLU A 179 20.73 -10.25 11.69
CA GLU A 179 21.20 -11.61 11.99
C GLU A 179 20.68 -12.12 13.35
N ALA A 180 20.65 -11.26 14.37
CA ALA A 180 20.14 -11.60 15.69
C ALA A 180 18.67 -12.01 15.67
N ILE A 181 17.84 -11.35 14.83
CA ILE A 181 16.42 -11.71 14.64
C ILE A 181 16.30 -13.18 14.21
N PHE A 182 17.00 -13.58 13.15
CA PHE A 182 16.93 -14.96 12.65
C PHE A 182 17.63 -15.95 13.58
N ASN A 183 18.71 -15.54 14.26
CA ASN A 183 19.39 -16.39 15.23
C ASN A 183 18.56 -16.67 16.49
N ALA A 184 17.50 -15.88 16.74
CA ALA A 184 16.52 -16.16 17.78
C ALA A 184 15.57 -17.32 17.44
N SER A 185 15.61 -17.85 16.20
CA SER A 185 14.78 -19.00 15.81
C SER A 185 15.09 -20.23 16.69
N PRO A 186 14.07 -20.89 17.25
CA PRO A 186 14.23 -22.16 17.94
C PRO A 186 14.68 -23.27 16.99
N THR A 187 14.41 -23.13 15.68
CA THR A 187 14.75 -24.12 14.67
C THR A 187 16.05 -23.77 13.97
N ALA A 188 17.07 -24.61 14.12
CA ALA A 188 18.42 -24.33 13.63
C ALA A 188 18.49 -24.07 12.12
N SER A 189 17.65 -24.71 11.30
CA SER A 189 17.62 -24.52 9.84
C SER A 189 17.13 -23.13 9.41
N TYR A 190 16.48 -22.39 10.29
CA TYR A 190 16.04 -21.01 10.04
C TYR A 190 16.99 -19.95 10.58
N ARG A 191 18.02 -20.33 11.32
CA ARG A 191 19.03 -19.40 11.83
C ARG A 191 19.80 -18.78 10.68
N TYR A 192 20.29 -17.58 10.93
CA TYR A 192 21.06 -16.84 9.94
C TYR A 192 22.27 -17.65 9.46
N THR A 193 22.46 -17.66 8.15
CA THR A 193 23.67 -18.16 7.50
C THR A 193 24.03 -17.21 6.37
N ALA A 194 25.32 -17.08 6.05
CA ALA A 194 25.77 -16.26 4.93
C ALA A 194 25.14 -16.66 3.59
N ALA A 195 24.70 -17.91 3.45
CA ALA A 195 23.97 -18.38 2.26
C ALA A 195 22.60 -17.72 2.07
N ARG A 196 22.02 -17.10 3.11
CA ARG A 196 20.77 -16.30 3.00
C ARG A 196 21.00 -14.88 2.53
N ASP A 197 22.23 -14.43 2.42
CA ASP A 197 22.58 -13.07 2.01
C ASP A 197 22.13 -12.74 0.58
N TRP A 198 21.84 -13.74 -0.24
CA TRP A 198 21.31 -13.50 -1.58
C TRP A 198 19.90 -12.88 -1.58
N VAL A 199 19.13 -13.06 -0.49
CA VAL A 199 17.79 -12.46 -0.33
C VAL A 199 17.90 -10.94 -0.20
N LEU A 200 19.01 -10.48 0.38
CA LEU A 200 19.25 -9.08 0.66
C LEU A 200 20.62 -8.69 0.11
N PRO A 201 20.68 -8.06 -1.06
CA PRO A 201 21.94 -7.51 -1.56
C PRO A 201 22.50 -6.45 -0.58
N ALA A 202 23.78 -6.24 -0.62
CA ALA A 202 24.45 -5.27 0.26
C ALA A 202 24.20 -3.82 -0.19
N PRO A 203 24.02 -2.86 0.73
CA PRO A 203 23.86 -3.00 2.18
C PRO A 203 22.51 -3.62 2.53
N LYS A 204 22.46 -4.47 3.52
CA LYS A 204 21.43 -5.48 3.73
C LYS A 204 20.35 -5.13 4.71
N VAL A 205 20.38 -3.98 5.25
CA VAL A 205 19.43 -3.58 6.27
C VAL A 205 18.55 -2.48 5.71
N GLY A 206 17.28 -2.60 5.98
CA GLY A 206 16.32 -1.53 5.77
C GLY A 206 16.55 -0.40 6.77
N VAL A 207 15.50 0.26 7.13
CA VAL A 207 15.53 1.38 8.05
C VAL A 207 14.64 1.07 9.25
N GLU A 208 15.16 1.24 10.44
CA GLU A 208 14.35 1.13 11.65
C GLU A 208 13.30 2.24 11.70
N LEU A 209 12.05 1.86 11.57
CA LEU A 209 10.93 2.79 11.50
C LEU A 209 10.56 3.36 12.87
N ASP A 210 10.12 4.61 12.90
CA ASP A 210 9.60 5.22 14.14
C ASP A 210 8.13 4.85 14.36
N VAL A 211 7.37 4.68 13.27
CA VAL A 211 5.95 4.32 13.28
C VAL A 211 5.68 3.28 12.21
N MET A 212 5.01 2.20 12.59
CA MET A 212 4.46 1.17 11.69
C MET A 212 3.06 0.84 12.14
N LEU A 213 2.06 1.09 11.30
CA LEU A 213 0.65 0.82 11.61
C LEU A 213 -0.02 0.12 10.42
N GLY A 214 -0.62 -1.04 10.64
CA GLY A 214 -1.34 -1.75 9.58
C GLY A 214 -1.80 -3.15 9.96
N GLY A 215 -2.12 -3.95 8.93
CA GLY A 215 -2.28 -5.39 9.06
C GLY A 215 -0.95 -6.13 9.07
N GLY A 216 -0.98 -7.46 8.90
CA GLY A 216 0.22 -8.28 8.68
C GLY A 216 0.87 -8.85 9.94
N ALA A 217 0.15 -8.93 11.06
CA ALA A 217 0.67 -9.51 12.29
C ALA A 217 1.26 -10.92 12.09
N ARG A 218 0.76 -11.64 11.09
CA ARG A 218 1.23 -13.00 10.77
C ARG A 218 2.72 -13.06 10.42
N HIS A 219 3.30 -11.99 9.87
CA HIS A 219 4.72 -11.90 9.52
C HIS A 219 5.61 -11.41 10.66
N PHE A 220 5.01 -11.06 11.80
CA PHE A 220 5.70 -10.66 13.02
C PHE A 220 5.56 -11.67 14.14
N LEU A 221 4.54 -12.53 14.09
CA LEU A 221 4.21 -13.49 15.14
C LEU A 221 4.59 -14.92 14.75
N PRO A 222 5.05 -15.74 15.71
CA PRO A 222 5.43 -17.12 15.45
C PRO A 222 4.23 -17.98 15.04
N ARG A 223 4.46 -18.97 14.17
CA ARG A 223 3.43 -19.92 13.74
C ARG A 223 3.02 -20.85 14.88
N ASN A 224 3.98 -21.56 15.44
CA ASN A 224 3.72 -22.63 16.40
C ASN A 224 3.99 -22.20 17.84
N ALA A 225 4.97 -21.33 18.08
CA ALA A 225 5.31 -20.90 19.44
C ALA A 225 4.20 -20.01 20.03
N ALA A 226 4.03 -20.11 21.34
CA ALA A 226 3.14 -19.22 22.09
C ALA A 226 3.71 -17.79 22.09
N SER A 227 2.81 -16.81 22.03
CA SER A 227 3.14 -15.39 22.17
C SER A 227 1.97 -14.68 22.87
N GLN A 228 2.28 -13.88 23.88
CA GLN A 228 1.30 -13.01 24.54
C GLN A 228 0.78 -11.91 23.58
N TYR A 229 1.54 -11.56 22.56
CA TYR A 229 1.19 -10.51 21.59
C TYR A 229 0.16 -10.96 20.55
N LYS A 230 -0.24 -12.24 20.55
CA LYS A 230 -1.34 -12.75 19.71
C LYS A 230 -2.72 -12.32 20.24
N ALA A 231 -2.90 -12.11 21.56
CA ALA A 231 -4.16 -11.65 22.11
C ALA A 231 -4.40 -10.18 21.73
N VAL A 232 -5.60 -9.87 21.20
CA VAL A 232 -6.01 -8.49 20.95
C VAL A 232 -6.57 -7.89 22.25
N VAL A 233 -6.00 -6.76 22.64
CA VAL A 233 -6.34 -6.10 23.92
C VAL A 233 -6.73 -4.64 23.70
N ASN A 234 -7.54 -4.12 24.62
CA ASN A 234 -7.89 -2.70 24.67
C ASN A 234 -6.80 -1.86 25.38
N ALA A 235 -7.04 -0.58 25.57
CA ALA A 235 -6.10 0.34 26.22
C ALA A 235 -5.79 0.00 27.71
N ALA A 236 -6.58 -0.88 28.33
CA ALA A 236 -6.40 -1.35 29.70
C ALA A 236 -5.85 -2.79 29.76
N ASP A 237 -5.27 -3.28 28.67
CA ASP A 237 -4.75 -4.64 28.49
C ASP A 237 -5.81 -5.75 28.68
N ALA A 238 -7.10 -5.42 28.61
CA ALA A 238 -8.17 -6.40 28.69
C ALA A 238 -8.46 -7.01 27.30
N PRO A 239 -8.67 -8.34 27.22
CA PRO A 239 -8.96 -9.01 25.95
C PRO A 239 -10.22 -8.46 25.27
N ILE A 240 -10.13 -8.22 23.97
CA ILE A 240 -11.29 -7.89 23.13
C ILE A 240 -11.97 -9.17 22.69
N THR A 241 -13.31 -9.18 22.72
CA THR A 241 -14.11 -10.28 22.21
C THR A 241 -14.91 -9.86 20.98
N ASN A 242 -15.13 -10.82 20.07
CA ASN A 242 -16.01 -10.63 18.93
C ASN A 242 -17.50 -10.69 19.37
N ALA A 243 -18.42 -10.50 18.44
CA ALA A 243 -19.87 -10.52 18.71
C ALA A 243 -20.37 -11.85 19.31
N ALA A 244 -19.65 -12.95 19.12
CA ALA A 244 -19.96 -14.25 19.71
C ALA A 244 -19.36 -14.44 21.12
N GLY A 245 -18.72 -13.42 21.67
CA GLY A 245 -18.07 -13.49 23.00
C GLY A 245 -16.72 -14.22 23.01
N THR A 246 -16.17 -14.56 21.84
CA THR A 246 -14.87 -15.23 21.71
C THR A 246 -13.75 -14.20 21.69
N ALA A 247 -12.67 -14.44 22.43
CA ALA A 247 -11.49 -13.58 22.42
C ALA A 247 -10.88 -13.49 21.00
N VAL A 248 -10.60 -12.28 20.56
CA VAL A 248 -9.95 -12.03 19.29
C VAL A 248 -8.44 -12.27 19.43
N THR A 249 -7.89 -13.03 18.50
CA THR A 249 -6.45 -13.31 18.47
C THR A 249 -5.89 -13.12 17.08
N LEU A 250 -4.63 -12.68 17.00
CA LEU A 250 -3.88 -12.55 15.75
C LEU A 250 -3.07 -13.83 15.51
N GLY A 251 -3.21 -14.41 14.31
CA GLY A 251 -2.45 -15.58 13.92
C GLY A 251 -1.05 -15.21 13.43
N GLY A 252 -0.05 -16.04 13.77
CA GLY A 252 1.30 -15.97 13.22
C GLY A 252 1.51 -17.02 12.12
N THR A 253 2.31 -16.71 11.10
CA THR A 253 2.69 -17.65 10.04
C THR A 253 4.19 -17.79 9.86
N ARG A 254 5.01 -17.03 10.62
CA ARG A 254 6.46 -17.11 10.52
C ARG A 254 6.95 -18.55 10.72
N ALA A 255 7.55 -19.09 9.65
CA ALA A 255 8.04 -20.46 9.66
C ALA A 255 9.28 -20.66 10.55
N ASP A 256 10.01 -19.58 10.80
CA ASP A 256 11.14 -19.55 11.71
C ASP A 256 10.76 -19.50 13.20
N ASP A 257 9.48 -19.37 13.49
CA ASP A 257 8.90 -19.24 14.83
C ASP A 257 9.53 -18.12 15.70
N VAL A 258 10.12 -17.11 15.07
CA VAL A 258 10.59 -15.91 15.75
C VAL A 258 9.40 -15.05 16.14
N ASP A 259 9.34 -14.62 17.40
CA ASP A 259 8.42 -13.60 17.86
C ASP A 259 9.05 -12.21 17.66
N LEU A 260 8.80 -11.63 16.47
CA LEU A 260 9.38 -10.35 16.10
C LEU A 260 8.73 -9.18 16.83
N VAL A 261 7.45 -9.31 17.27
CA VAL A 261 6.83 -8.31 18.14
C VAL A 261 7.54 -8.26 19.49
N LYS A 262 7.81 -9.43 20.09
CA LYS A 262 8.58 -9.52 21.33
C LYS A 262 9.97 -8.87 21.16
N TYR A 263 10.67 -9.19 20.07
CA TYR A 263 11.97 -8.61 19.78
C TYR A 263 11.89 -7.07 19.64
N ALA A 264 10.89 -6.56 18.93
CA ALA A 264 10.68 -5.13 18.77
C ALA A 264 10.43 -4.42 20.11
N VAL A 265 9.61 -4.99 20.98
CA VAL A 265 9.25 -4.41 22.28
C VAL A 265 10.42 -4.47 23.25
N GLU A 266 11.07 -5.64 23.39
CA GLU A 266 12.07 -5.87 24.44
C GLU A 266 13.48 -5.41 24.04
N GLN A 267 13.80 -5.38 22.74
CA GLN A 267 15.15 -5.11 22.25
C GLN A 267 15.26 -3.82 21.42
N ARG A 268 14.13 -3.27 20.96
CA ARG A 268 14.12 -2.12 20.02
C ARG A 268 13.25 -0.97 20.47
N ASP A 269 12.81 -0.94 21.71
CA ASP A 269 12.03 0.17 22.33
C ASP A 269 10.71 0.50 21.60
N TYR A 270 10.06 -0.50 21.00
CA TYR A 270 8.73 -0.29 20.46
C TYR A 270 7.66 -0.40 21.54
N ASN A 271 6.66 0.47 21.45
CA ASN A 271 5.35 0.24 22.08
C ASN A 271 4.46 -0.48 21.07
N TYR A 272 3.86 -1.59 21.49
CA TYR A 272 2.98 -2.41 20.64
C TYR A 272 1.53 -2.17 20.98
N VAL A 273 0.71 -1.92 19.95
CA VAL A 273 -0.75 -1.78 20.04
C VAL A 273 -1.41 -2.65 18.97
N ASN A 274 -2.55 -3.25 19.30
CA ASN A 274 -3.23 -4.14 18.35
C ASN A 274 -4.76 -3.96 18.31
N SER A 275 -5.25 -2.85 18.84
CA SER A 275 -6.65 -2.45 18.74
C SER A 275 -6.79 -0.95 18.54
N ARG A 276 -7.97 -0.53 18.06
CA ARG A 276 -8.30 0.89 17.90
C ARG A 276 -8.22 1.65 19.22
N ASP A 277 -8.76 1.08 20.28
CA ASP A 277 -8.76 1.70 21.61
C ASP A 277 -7.32 1.89 22.13
N ALA A 278 -6.49 0.86 22.04
CA ALA A 278 -5.07 0.95 22.38
C ALA A 278 -4.33 1.98 21.52
N LEU A 279 -4.61 2.04 20.21
CA LEU A 279 -4.00 3.04 19.32
C LEU A 279 -4.41 4.47 19.71
N LEU A 280 -5.69 4.71 19.97
CA LEU A 280 -6.18 6.05 20.31
C LEU A 280 -5.63 6.53 21.66
N SER A 281 -5.35 5.62 22.60
CA SER A 281 -4.73 5.94 23.89
C SER A 281 -3.31 6.50 23.77
N VAL A 282 -2.62 6.27 22.65
CA VAL A 282 -1.28 6.84 22.36
C VAL A 282 -1.30 8.36 22.44
N SER A 283 -2.39 9.00 21.99
CA SER A 283 -2.53 10.47 22.06
C SER A 283 -2.44 11.02 23.47
N THR A 284 -2.90 10.28 24.48
CA THR A 284 -2.89 10.71 25.88
C THR A 284 -1.51 10.62 26.52
N ASN A 285 -0.61 9.86 25.91
CA ASN A 285 0.74 9.59 26.38
C ASN A 285 1.81 9.96 25.35
N ILE A 286 1.52 10.95 24.51
CA ILE A 286 2.37 11.30 23.36
C ILE A 286 3.81 11.63 23.76
N ALA A 287 4.04 12.15 24.96
CA ALA A 287 5.35 12.52 25.46
C ALA A 287 6.35 11.34 25.48
N GLN A 288 5.88 10.10 25.65
CA GLN A 288 6.76 8.92 25.65
C GLN A 288 7.39 8.64 24.28
N TYR A 289 6.83 9.23 23.21
CA TYR A 289 7.30 9.10 21.84
C TYR A 289 8.19 10.27 21.38
N GLY A 290 8.58 11.15 22.29
CA GLY A 290 9.48 12.26 21.99
C GLY A 290 10.83 11.80 21.45
N VAL A 291 11.72 12.78 21.24
CA VAL A 291 13.09 12.53 20.76
C VAL A 291 13.80 11.52 21.69
N GLY A 292 14.34 10.45 21.11
CA GLY A 292 14.94 9.36 21.87
C GLY A 292 13.93 8.44 22.60
N GLY A 293 12.63 8.77 22.54
CA GLY A 293 11.59 7.97 23.18
C GLY A 293 11.17 6.73 22.36
N LYS A 294 10.11 6.06 22.82
CA LYS A 294 9.60 4.83 22.21
C LYS A 294 9.20 5.01 20.75
N LYS A 295 9.31 3.96 19.97
CA LYS A 295 8.72 3.82 18.62
C LYS A 295 7.35 3.16 18.73
N LEU A 296 6.54 3.25 17.69
CA LEU A 296 5.16 2.71 17.67
C LEU A 296 5.02 1.61 16.63
N LEU A 297 4.62 0.43 17.07
CA LEU A 297 4.23 -0.72 16.25
C LEU A 297 2.76 -1.03 16.49
N GLY A 298 1.92 -0.94 15.46
CA GLY A 298 0.51 -1.30 15.52
C GLY A 298 0.17 -2.34 14.46
N LEU A 299 -0.27 -3.53 14.90
CA LEU A 299 -0.69 -4.61 14.01
C LEU A 299 -2.12 -5.02 14.38
N PHE A 300 -3.07 -4.72 13.49
CA PHE A 300 -4.48 -4.77 13.82
C PHE A 300 -5.22 -5.96 13.20
N ASN A 301 -4.60 -6.70 12.33
CA ASN A 301 -5.13 -7.93 11.73
C ASN A 301 -3.98 -8.89 11.42
N ALA A 302 -4.27 -10.18 11.40
CA ALA A 302 -3.27 -11.20 11.02
C ALA A 302 -2.82 -11.04 9.55
N SER A 303 -3.75 -10.73 8.65
CA SER A 303 -3.50 -10.42 7.25
C SER A 303 -3.72 -8.92 7.00
N HIS A 304 -4.41 -8.55 5.92
CA HIS A 304 -4.81 -7.16 5.66
C HIS A 304 -5.82 -6.71 6.73
N ALA A 305 -5.93 -5.41 6.97
CA ALA A 305 -7.06 -4.85 7.75
C ALA A 305 -8.39 -5.27 7.11
N SER A 306 -9.43 -5.39 7.92
CA SER A 306 -10.78 -5.63 7.41
C SER A 306 -11.18 -4.56 6.41
N TYR A 307 -11.97 -4.93 5.41
CA TYR A 307 -12.57 -3.92 4.53
C TYR A 307 -13.34 -2.90 5.36
N GLU A 308 -13.34 -1.65 4.95
CA GLU A 308 -13.98 -0.57 5.72
C GLU A 308 -15.45 -0.86 6.02
N GLN A 309 -16.18 -1.51 5.12
CA GLN A 309 -17.54 -1.99 5.37
C GLN A 309 -17.59 -2.99 6.52
N ASP A 310 -16.71 -3.98 6.51
CA ASP A 310 -16.67 -5.04 7.54
C ASP A 310 -16.14 -4.49 8.87
N ARG A 311 -15.19 -3.56 8.80
CA ARG A 311 -14.68 -2.85 9.96
C ARG A 311 -15.81 -2.13 10.71
N GLN A 312 -16.76 -1.52 9.98
CA GLN A 312 -17.89 -0.83 10.59
C GLN A 312 -18.91 -1.79 11.23
N THR A 313 -19.00 -3.02 10.77
CA THR A 313 -20.04 -3.98 11.19
C THR A 313 -19.54 -5.05 12.13
N SER A 314 -18.38 -5.63 11.89
CA SER A 314 -17.88 -6.82 12.60
C SER A 314 -16.49 -6.67 13.21
N ALA A 315 -15.73 -5.67 12.80
CA ALA A 315 -14.35 -5.47 13.25
C ALA A 315 -14.08 -4.03 13.76
N ALA A 316 -15.05 -3.42 14.45
CA ALA A 316 -14.96 -2.04 14.96
C ALA A 316 -13.79 -1.82 15.95
N TRP A 317 -13.17 -2.88 16.41
CA TRP A 317 -11.96 -2.87 17.21
C TRP A 317 -10.69 -2.57 16.41
N GLU A 318 -10.73 -2.71 15.08
CA GLU A 318 -9.65 -2.25 14.20
C GLU A 318 -9.74 -0.73 14.00
N PRO A 319 -8.62 0.01 13.97
CA PRO A 319 -8.62 1.43 13.66
C PRO A 319 -8.94 1.68 12.19
N SER A 320 -9.52 2.84 11.89
CA SER A 320 -9.64 3.33 10.52
C SER A 320 -8.28 3.82 10.01
N LEU A 321 -8.14 3.93 8.69
CA LEU A 321 -6.95 4.53 8.07
C LEU A 321 -6.73 5.97 8.57
N ALA A 322 -7.81 6.73 8.78
CA ALA A 322 -7.75 8.08 9.33
C ALA A 322 -7.24 8.09 10.80
N ASP A 323 -7.71 7.14 11.64
CA ASP A 323 -7.19 7.00 13.01
C ASP A 323 -5.69 6.70 13.01
N MET A 324 -5.26 5.74 12.19
CA MET A 324 -3.84 5.38 12.06
C MET A 324 -3.00 6.57 11.57
N THR A 325 -3.47 7.27 10.55
CA THR A 325 -2.79 8.45 9.98
C THR A 325 -2.63 9.55 11.02
N ARG A 326 -3.70 9.86 11.75
CA ARG A 326 -3.69 10.92 12.78
C ARG A 326 -2.70 10.60 13.91
N ILE A 327 -2.71 9.37 14.42
CA ILE A 327 -1.79 8.94 15.48
C ILE A 327 -0.35 8.89 14.97
N ALA A 328 -0.12 8.39 13.75
CA ALA A 328 1.19 8.40 13.13
C ALA A 328 1.76 9.83 13.04
N ILE A 329 0.97 10.80 12.57
CA ILE A 329 1.36 12.20 12.51
C ILE A 329 1.76 12.73 13.89
N GLN A 330 0.95 12.50 14.93
CA GLN A 330 1.23 12.94 16.29
C GLN A 330 2.55 12.37 16.82
N VAL A 331 2.79 11.09 16.66
CA VAL A 331 4.03 10.43 17.09
C VAL A 331 5.23 10.96 16.33
N LEU A 332 5.12 11.09 14.99
CA LEU A 332 6.21 11.60 14.16
C LEU A 332 6.54 13.06 14.46
N GLN A 333 5.53 13.88 14.72
CA GLN A 333 5.76 15.27 15.18
C GLN A 333 6.49 15.31 16.52
N ALA A 334 6.11 14.47 17.49
CA ALA A 334 6.79 14.37 18.77
C ALA A 334 8.26 13.94 18.63
N LYS A 335 8.56 13.04 17.67
CA LYS A 335 9.92 12.53 17.40
C LYS A 335 10.80 13.46 16.56
N SER A 336 10.24 14.40 15.86
CA SER A 336 10.88 15.05 14.70
C SER A 336 12.07 15.97 15.00
N ASN A 337 12.40 16.22 16.25
CA ASN A 337 13.56 17.04 16.67
C ASN A 337 13.80 18.29 15.79
N SER A 338 12.75 19.04 15.47
CA SER A 338 12.79 20.24 14.61
C SER A 338 13.18 20.01 13.15
N LYS A 339 13.36 18.76 12.69
CA LYS A 339 13.61 18.44 11.28
C LYS A 339 12.32 18.27 10.49
N GLY A 340 11.34 17.61 11.08
CA GLY A 340 10.12 17.16 10.42
C GLY A 340 10.09 15.64 10.25
N PHE A 341 9.20 15.18 9.37
CA PHE A 341 9.01 13.76 9.19
C PHE A 341 8.67 13.41 7.72
N PHE A 342 8.89 12.13 7.38
CA PHE A 342 8.35 11.50 6.19
C PHE A 342 7.35 10.42 6.61
N LEU A 343 6.14 10.47 6.07
CA LEU A 343 5.08 9.50 6.31
C LEU A 343 4.52 9.03 4.97
N MET A 344 4.51 7.71 4.73
CA MET A 344 3.73 7.10 3.66
C MET A 344 2.47 6.49 4.26
N VAL A 345 1.33 6.74 3.61
CA VAL A 345 0.01 6.24 3.97
C VAL A 345 -0.62 5.54 2.77
N GLU A 346 -0.97 4.28 2.93
CA GLU A 346 -1.53 3.47 1.86
C GLU A 346 -2.97 3.03 2.17
N ALA A 347 -3.84 3.13 1.16
CA ALA A 347 -5.12 2.43 1.11
C ALA A 347 -5.01 1.24 0.16
N GLY A 348 -4.45 0.14 0.65
CA GLY A 348 -4.18 -1.06 -0.16
C GLY A 348 -5.43 -1.88 -0.51
N ARG A 349 -6.58 -1.57 0.11
CA ARG A 349 -7.77 -2.40 -0.06
C ARG A 349 -8.65 -1.98 -1.25
N ILE A 350 -8.38 -0.84 -1.89
CA ILE A 350 -9.06 -0.41 -3.11
C ILE A 350 -8.73 -1.40 -4.23
N ASP A 351 -7.44 -1.65 -4.45
CA ASP A 351 -6.94 -2.61 -5.44
C ASP A 351 -7.52 -4.02 -5.25
N HIS A 352 -7.49 -4.52 -4.02
CA HIS A 352 -8.02 -5.84 -3.71
C HIS A 352 -9.50 -6.01 -4.10
N LEU A 353 -10.30 -4.95 -4.00
CA LEU A 353 -11.70 -4.97 -4.40
C LEU A 353 -11.84 -4.86 -5.92
N GLU A 354 -10.99 -4.09 -6.58
CA GLU A 354 -11.01 -3.95 -8.02
C GLU A 354 -10.53 -5.23 -8.74
N HIS A 355 -9.63 -5.99 -8.14
CA HIS A 355 -9.28 -7.34 -8.59
C HIS A 355 -10.46 -8.30 -8.57
N SER A 356 -11.44 -8.09 -7.70
CA SER A 356 -12.62 -8.97 -7.66
C SER A 356 -13.45 -8.89 -8.94
N ASN A 357 -13.26 -7.86 -9.75
CA ASN A 357 -13.88 -7.64 -11.07
C ASN A 357 -15.42 -7.64 -11.09
N THR A 358 -16.01 -8.07 -10.00
CA THR A 358 -17.46 -8.19 -9.86
C THR A 358 -17.99 -7.20 -8.88
N GLY A 359 -17.10 -6.39 -8.32
CA GLY A 359 -17.47 -5.56 -7.20
C GLY A 359 -18.21 -6.34 -6.10
N GLY A 360 -17.96 -7.66 -6.01
CA GLY A 360 -18.62 -8.57 -5.09
C GLY A 360 -19.81 -9.35 -5.66
N ILE A 361 -19.95 -9.45 -6.98
CA ILE A 361 -20.91 -10.34 -7.62
C ILE A 361 -20.20 -11.61 -8.07
N SER A 362 -20.65 -12.75 -7.56
CA SER A 362 -20.19 -14.06 -8.02
C SER A 362 -21.26 -14.73 -8.86
N VAL A 363 -20.84 -15.41 -9.91
CA VAL A 363 -21.71 -16.27 -10.71
C VAL A 363 -21.73 -17.66 -10.09
N VAL A 364 -22.88 -18.09 -9.61
CA VAL A 364 -23.09 -19.47 -9.14
C VAL A 364 -23.83 -20.23 -10.23
N ALA A 365 -23.27 -21.37 -10.66
CA ALA A 365 -23.95 -22.24 -11.59
C ALA A 365 -25.24 -22.78 -10.94
N GLY A 366 -26.39 -22.42 -11.49
CA GLY A 366 -27.68 -22.94 -11.08
C GLY A 366 -27.90 -24.33 -11.61
N ALA A 367 -28.76 -25.13 -10.96
CA ALA A 367 -29.25 -26.37 -11.49
C ALA A 367 -30.11 -26.10 -12.75
N GLY A 368 -29.66 -26.56 -13.91
CA GLY A 368 -30.23 -26.21 -15.21
C GLY A 368 -29.53 -24.97 -15.80
N ALA A 369 -29.65 -24.71 -17.06
CA ALA A 369 -28.89 -23.70 -17.84
C ALA A 369 -29.01 -22.22 -17.40
N THR A 370 -29.35 -21.93 -16.14
CA THR A 370 -29.47 -20.58 -15.58
C THR A 370 -28.41 -20.32 -14.55
N ASN A 371 -27.43 -19.49 -14.88
CA ASN A 371 -26.50 -18.94 -13.90
C ASN A 371 -27.22 -18.01 -12.94
N GLN A 372 -27.03 -18.23 -11.65
CA GLN A 372 -27.49 -17.30 -10.64
C GLN A 372 -26.36 -16.34 -10.25
N TYR A 373 -26.67 -15.07 -10.18
CA TYR A 373 -25.75 -14.03 -9.69
C TYR A 373 -25.96 -13.85 -8.20
N VAL A 374 -24.91 -14.00 -7.45
CA VAL A 374 -24.93 -13.80 -6.01
C VAL A 374 -24.07 -12.60 -5.68
N VAL A 375 -24.67 -11.62 -5.03
CA VAL A 375 -23.94 -10.47 -4.52
C VAL A 375 -23.10 -10.92 -3.35
N ASP A 376 -21.81 -10.71 -3.43
CA ASP A 376 -20.83 -11.14 -2.43
C ASP A 376 -20.57 -10.06 -1.37
N ALA A 377 -21.63 -9.33 -1.01
CA ALA A 377 -21.59 -8.18 -0.11
C ALA A 377 -21.13 -8.52 1.31
N ASP A 378 -21.20 -9.78 1.68
CA ASP A 378 -20.97 -10.21 3.07
C ASP A 378 -19.83 -11.22 3.16
N ARG A 379 -18.77 -11.11 2.41
CA ARG A 379 -17.62 -11.93 2.69
C ARG A 379 -17.06 -11.56 4.05
N PRO A 380 -17.27 -12.39 5.06
CA PRO A 380 -16.57 -12.17 6.30
C PRO A 380 -15.09 -12.35 6.01
N THR A 381 -14.30 -11.38 6.39
CA THR A 381 -12.85 -11.44 6.51
C THR A 381 -12.19 -12.41 5.50
N TYR A 382 -11.66 -11.84 4.46
CA TYR A 382 -10.78 -12.56 3.58
C TYR A 382 -9.62 -13.16 4.39
N VAL A 383 -9.71 -14.44 4.64
CA VAL A 383 -8.61 -15.26 5.18
C VAL A 383 -7.95 -15.94 3.98
N GLY A 384 -7.56 -15.16 3.01
CA GLY A 384 -6.88 -15.67 1.83
C GLY A 384 -5.37 -15.72 2.02
N THR A 385 -4.77 -16.73 1.48
CA THR A 385 -3.31 -16.92 1.48
C THR A 385 -2.62 -16.20 0.32
N GLY A 386 -3.30 -15.33 -0.41
CA GLY A 386 -2.78 -14.59 -1.55
C GLY A 386 -3.49 -13.26 -1.74
N ASP A 387 -2.93 -12.39 -2.59
CA ASP A 387 -3.48 -11.07 -2.91
C ASP A 387 -4.65 -11.17 -3.91
N ALA A 388 -4.80 -12.30 -4.57
CA ALA A 388 -5.94 -12.61 -5.41
C ALA A 388 -7.23 -12.53 -4.58
N GLY A 389 -8.21 -11.85 -5.15
CA GLY A 389 -9.53 -11.72 -4.56
C GLY A 389 -10.11 -13.06 -4.13
N PRO A 390 -11.12 -13.04 -3.31
CA PRO A 390 -11.64 -14.21 -2.63
C PRO A 390 -12.12 -15.30 -3.60
N SER A 391 -11.51 -16.45 -3.58
CA SER A 391 -12.05 -17.68 -4.15
C SER A 391 -12.88 -18.41 -3.09
N ALA A 392 -14.01 -17.86 -2.66
CA ALA A 392 -14.92 -18.57 -1.80
C ALA A 392 -16.02 -19.18 -2.66
N THR A 393 -16.26 -20.45 -2.49
CA THR A 393 -17.47 -21.10 -3.00
C THR A 393 -18.63 -20.56 -2.17
N LEU A 394 -19.43 -19.67 -2.72
CA LEU A 394 -20.66 -19.21 -2.07
C LEU A 394 -21.65 -20.38 -2.01
N THR A 395 -21.99 -20.79 -0.81
CA THR A 395 -22.93 -21.88 -0.57
C THR A 395 -24.37 -21.42 -0.41
N THR A 396 -24.62 -20.11 -0.34
CA THR A 396 -25.96 -19.55 -0.12
C THR A 396 -26.18 -18.32 -1.01
N ALA A 397 -27.27 -18.32 -1.74
CA ALA A 397 -27.74 -17.13 -2.47
C ALA A 397 -28.15 -16.04 -1.48
N ARG A 398 -27.66 -14.83 -1.68
CA ARG A 398 -28.02 -13.68 -0.85
C ARG A 398 -28.98 -12.76 -1.59
N THR A 399 -29.97 -12.28 -0.88
CA THR A 399 -30.99 -11.36 -1.38
C THR A 399 -30.64 -9.90 -1.12
N SER A 400 -29.39 -9.60 -0.72
CA SER A 400 -28.97 -8.25 -0.40
C SER A 400 -28.89 -7.38 -1.65
N SER A 401 -29.36 -6.15 -1.53
CA SER A 401 -29.23 -5.09 -2.55
C SER A 401 -27.86 -4.39 -2.53
N VAL A 402 -26.94 -4.86 -1.72
CA VAL A 402 -25.59 -4.30 -1.58
C VAL A 402 -24.70 -4.90 -2.66
N TYR A 403 -24.04 -4.05 -3.42
CA TYR A 403 -23.14 -4.43 -4.50
C TYR A 403 -21.69 -4.20 -4.05
N GLY A 404 -20.75 -5.00 -4.54
CA GLY A 404 -19.37 -4.96 -4.07
C GLY A 404 -18.64 -3.65 -4.33
N SER A 405 -19.04 -2.88 -5.33
CA SER A 405 -18.51 -1.53 -5.53
C SER A 405 -18.83 -0.58 -4.38
N ASP A 406 -19.81 -0.89 -3.51
CA ASP A 406 -20.03 -0.14 -2.27
C ASP A 406 -18.86 -0.33 -1.30
N TYR A 407 -18.27 -1.51 -1.27
CA TYR A 407 -17.06 -1.78 -0.50
C TYR A 407 -15.91 -0.92 -1.02
N MET A 408 -15.68 -0.91 -2.33
CA MET A 408 -14.63 -0.09 -2.95
C MET A 408 -14.84 1.41 -2.69
N ILE A 409 -16.05 1.92 -2.83
CA ILE A 409 -16.37 3.33 -2.53
C ILE A 409 -16.05 3.66 -1.06
N LYS A 410 -16.29 2.75 -0.12
CA LYS A 410 -15.95 2.96 1.29
C LYS A 410 -14.47 2.93 1.56
N GLU A 411 -13.70 2.11 0.85
CA GLU A 411 -12.23 2.16 0.90
C GLU A 411 -11.71 3.51 0.39
N VAL A 412 -12.25 4.01 -0.72
CA VAL A 412 -11.91 5.35 -1.22
C VAL A 412 -12.26 6.44 -0.20
N MET A 413 -13.40 6.29 0.51
CA MET A 413 -13.76 7.23 1.56
C MET A 413 -12.84 7.14 2.78
N ALA A 414 -12.42 5.94 3.17
CA ALA A 414 -11.42 5.76 4.23
C ALA A 414 -10.08 6.43 3.87
N PHE A 415 -9.67 6.32 2.60
CA PHE A 415 -8.50 7.01 2.08
C PHE A 415 -8.68 8.54 2.10
N ASP A 416 -9.81 9.04 1.63
CA ASP A 416 -10.12 10.47 1.63
C ASP A 416 -10.07 11.08 3.04
N TYR A 417 -10.60 10.37 4.01
CA TYR A 417 -10.53 10.79 5.43
C TYR A 417 -9.10 10.79 5.97
N ALA A 418 -8.26 9.86 5.54
CA ALA A 418 -6.84 9.87 5.89
C ALA A 418 -6.12 11.08 5.28
N VAL A 419 -6.42 11.42 4.02
CA VAL A 419 -5.90 12.64 3.37
C VAL A 419 -6.36 13.90 4.13
N ALA A 420 -7.59 13.92 4.62
CA ALA A 420 -8.10 15.04 5.43
C ALA A 420 -7.29 15.26 6.73
N GLU A 421 -6.84 14.18 7.39
CA GLU A 421 -5.98 14.26 8.59
C GLU A 421 -4.63 14.96 8.27
N GLY A 422 -3.99 14.60 7.14
CA GLY A 422 -2.76 15.29 6.71
C GLY A 422 -3.00 16.73 6.29
N ARG A 423 -4.08 17.01 5.57
CA ARG A 423 -4.42 18.37 5.15
C ARG A 423 -4.64 19.31 6.34
N ALA A 424 -5.04 18.81 7.50
CA ALA A 424 -5.16 19.62 8.71
C ALA A 424 -3.83 20.27 9.10
N LEU A 425 -2.68 19.69 8.75
CA LEU A 425 -1.36 20.28 9.03
C LEU A 425 -1.09 21.54 8.18
N LEU A 426 -1.63 21.62 6.97
CA LEU A 426 -1.43 22.75 6.07
C LEU A 426 -2.02 24.05 6.65
N ALA A 427 -3.05 23.93 7.46
CA ALA A 427 -3.77 25.08 8.04
C ALA A 427 -3.01 25.76 9.20
N SER A 428 -1.98 25.13 9.76
CA SER A 428 -1.27 25.65 10.93
C SER A 428 0.22 25.83 10.68
N PRO A 429 0.71 27.07 10.53
CA PRO A 429 2.15 27.36 10.41
C PRO A 429 3.00 26.84 11.59
N ALA A 430 2.39 26.66 12.77
CA ALA A 430 3.05 26.10 13.95
C ALA A 430 3.51 24.64 13.75
N ASN A 431 2.90 23.92 12.81
CA ASN A 431 3.28 22.55 12.45
C ASN A 431 4.51 22.48 11.53
N GLY A 432 5.05 23.62 11.09
CA GLY A 432 6.14 23.69 10.14
C GLY A 432 5.67 23.68 8.68
N LYS A 433 6.63 23.53 7.78
CA LYS A 433 6.35 23.39 6.35
C LYS A 433 5.84 21.96 6.10
N THR A 434 4.76 21.84 5.36
CA THR A 434 4.16 20.54 5.04
C THR A 434 3.86 20.45 3.56
N LEU A 435 4.28 19.35 2.95
CA LEU A 435 4.00 18.96 1.57
C LEU A 435 3.22 17.64 1.58
N ILE A 436 2.11 17.64 0.89
CA ILE A 436 1.27 16.46 0.68
C ILE A 436 1.29 16.10 -0.80
N PHE A 437 1.55 14.83 -1.08
CA PHE A 437 1.26 14.19 -2.36
C PHE A 437 0.21 13.12 -2.15
N SER A 438 -0.70 12.98 -3.11
CA SER A 438 -1.63 11.87 -3.18
C SER A 438 -1.67 11.34 -4.61
N THR A 439 -1.52 10.04 -4.79
CA THR A 439 -1.43 9.36 -6.08
C THR A 439 -1.89 7.91 -5.96
N SER A 440 -1.74 7.15 -7.03
CA SER A 440 -1.83 5.69 -7.07
C SER A 440 -0.55 5.11 -7.65
N ASP A 441 -0.25 3.87 -7.35
CA ASP A 441 0.86 3.11 -7.94
C ASP A 441 0.51 2.55 -9.32
N HIS A 442 -0.76 2.21 -9.55
CA HIS A 442 -1.36 1.82 -10.84
C HIS A 442 -2.89 1.94 -10.79
N GLU A 443 -3.55 1.64 -11.89
CA GLU A 443 -4.98 1.42 -11.94
C GLU A 443 -5.28 -0.08 -11.95
N CYS A 444 -6.42 -0.49 -11.37
CA CYS A 444 -6.85 -1.86 -11.31
C CYS A 444 -8.31 -2.03 -11.77
N GLY A 445 -8.63 -3.20 -12.31
CA GLY A 445 -9.96 -3.61 -12.68
C GLY A 445 -10.56 -2.95 -13.92
N GLY A 446 -9.94 -1.91 -14.45
CA GLY A 446 -10.53 -1.11 -15.55
C GLY A 446 -11.90 -0.58 -15.17
N PHE A 447 -12.06 -0.16 -13.91
CA PHE A 447 -13.32 0.34 -13.39
C PHE A 447 -13.79 1.60 -14.14
N ALA A 448 -15.06 1.63 -14.53
CA ALA A 448 -15.66 2.77 -15.21
C ALA A 448 -17.05 3.06 -14.67
N VAL A 449 -17.35 4.35 -14.51
CA VAL A 449 -18.73 4.83 -14.32
C VAL A 449 -19.31 5.06 -15.71
N THR A 450 -20.26 4.21 -16.10
CA THR A 450 -20.84 4.23 -17.46
C THR A 450 -22.14 5.02 -17.55
N GLY A 451 -22.75 5.37 -16.44
CA GLY A 451 -23.97 6.18 -16.46
C GLY A 451 -24.68 6.27 -15.11
N LEU A 452 -25.86 6.89 -15.18
CA LEU A 452 -26.83 6.96 -14.10
C LEU A 452 -28.14 6.37 -14.60
N HIS A 453 -28.76 5.50 -13.80
CA HIS A 453 -30.09 4.99 -14.06
C HIS A 453 -31.09 5.64 -13.12
N ASP A 454 -32.19 6.13 -13.69
CA ASP A 454 -33.36 6.63 -12.96
C ASP A 454 -34.61 5.90 -13.46
N GLU A 455 -35.13 4.97 -12.66
CA GLU A 455 -36.29 4.16 -13.05
C GLU A 455 -37.55 4.97 -13.27
N ALA A 456 -37.74 6.04 -12.50
CA ALA A 456 -38.90 6.92 -12.68
C ALA A 456 -38.83 7.70 -14.01
N ASP A 457 -37.65 8.12 -14.40
CA ASP A 457 -37.41 8.78 -15.67
C ASP A 457 -37.49 7.79 -16.84
N ALA A 458 -37.06 6.58 -16.64
CA ALA A 458 -37.18 5.45 -17.56
C ALA A 458 -38.67 5.14 -17.87
N ALA A 459 -39.48 5.08 -16.85
CA ALA A 459 -40.92 4.84 -17.00
C ALA A 459 -41.63 5.94 -17.76
N ARG A 460 -41.20 7.19 -17.61
CA ARG A 460 -41.79 8.35 -18.29
C ARG A 460 -41.37 8.53 -19.75
N ASN A 461 -40.19 8.04 -20.10
CA ASN A 461 -39.52 8.26 -21.37
C ASN A 461 -39.00 6.98 -22.02
N SER A 462 -39.85 5.96 -22.07
CA SER A 462 -39.51 4.63 -22.59
C SER A 462 -39.03 4.63 -24.05
N THR A 463 -39.28 5.66 -24.80
CA THR A 463 -38.89 5.80 -26.22
C THR A 463 -37.61 6.64 -26.44
N LYS A 464 -37.05 7.21 -25.40
CA LYS A 464 -35.83 8.01 -25.55
C LYS A 464 -34.62 7.25 -25.02
N ILE A 465 -33.71 6.94 -25.89
CA ILE A 465 -32.40 6.44 -25.53
C ILE A 465 -31.70 7.53 -24.73
N ARG A 466 -31.52 7.28 -23.45
CA ARG A 466 -30.72 8.13 -22.61
C ARG A 466 -29.36 7.47 -22.42
N THR A 467 -28.51 7.65 -23.39
CA THR A 467 -27.13 7.20 -23.35
C THR A 467 -26.37 7.66 -22.11
N TYR A 468 -26.88 8.71 -21.46
CA TYR A 468 -26.27 9.27 -20.24
C TYR A 468 -26.95 8.83 -18.95
N SER A 469 -28.07 8.09 -19.00
CA SER A 469 -28.85 7.73 -17.83
C SER A 469 -28.80 6.25 -17.45
N GLY A 470 -27.96 5.46 -18.08
CA GLY A 470 -27.84 4.04 -17.78
C GLY A 470 -29.03 3.18 -18.21
N GLN A 471 -29.87 3.65 -19.11
CA GLN A 471 -30.97 2.85 -19.70
C GLN A 471 -30.55 1.99 -20.89
N ILE A 472 -29.26 1.79 -21.06
CA ILE A 472 -28.71 1.03 -22.18
C ILE A 472 -29.43 -0.30 -22.36
N GLY A 473 -29.71 -0.99 -21.27
CA GLY A 473 -30.41 -2.28 -21.33
C GLY A 473 -31.88 -2.20 -21.80
N LYS A 474 -32.62 -1.15 -21.43
CA LYS A 474 -34.01 -1.00 -21.86
C LYS A 474 -34.14 -0.53 -23.32
N SER A 475 -33.25 0.33 -23.73
CA SER A 475 -33.24 0.85 -25.10
C SER A 475 -32.96 -0.21 -26.13
N VAL A 476 -31.98 -1.05 -25.85
CA VAL A 476 -31.58 -2.15 -26.74
C VAL A 476 -32.62 -3.27 -26.73
N ALA A 477 -33.31 -3.50 -25.63
CA ALA A 477 -34.43 -4.46 -25.58
C ALA A 477 -35.64 -4.02 -26.39
N ALA A 478 -35.83 -2.73 -26.57
CA ALA A 478 -36.92 -2.17 -27.40
C ALA A 478 -36.61 -2.21 -28.90
N GLU A 479 -35.34 -2.35 -29.26
CA GLU A 479 -34.92 -2.49 -30.65
C GLU A 479 -34.76 -3.97 -31.01
N ALA A 480 -35.84 -4.54 -31.47
CA ALA A 480 -35.97 -5.82 -32.18
C ALA A 480 -34.83 -6.84 -32.01
N GLY A 481 -35.00 -7.78 -31.12
CA GLY A 481 -34.24 -9.02 -31.11
C GLY A 481 -33.05 -9.09 -30.19
N TYR A 482 -32.76 -8.09 -29.42
CA TYR A 482 -31.75 -8.18 -28.37
C TYR A 482 -32.32 -8.85 -27.11
N ALA A 483 -31.51 -9.66 -26.49
CA ALA A 483 -31.84 -10.30 -25.23
C ALA A 483 -32.21 -9.27 -24.14
N THR A 484 -33.02 -9.70 -23.20
CA THR A 484 -33.55 -8.85 -22.12
C THR A 484 -32.47 -7.98 -21.46
N PRO A 485 -32.83 -6.80 -20.88
CA PRO A 485 -31.88 -5.92 -20.17
C PRO A 485 -30.95 -6.62 -19.19
N THR A 486 -31.43 -7.69 -18.57
CA THR A 486 -30.63 -8.56 -17.71
C THR A 486 -29.46 -9.23 -18.40
N ASN A 487 -29.56 -9.51 -19.68
CA ASN A 487 -28.47 -10.14 -20.43
C ASN A 487 -27.42 -9.13 -20.91
N LEU A 488 -27.82 -7.90 -21.14
CA LEU A 488 -26.90 -6.81 -21.52
C LEU A 488 -26.05 -6.34 -20.35
N VAL A 489 -26.65 -6.29 -19.20
CA VAL A 489 -25.93 -5.99 -17.97
C VAL A 489 -24.93 -7.07 -17.60
N ARG A 490 -25.09 -8.27 -18.15
CA ARG A 490 -24.22 -9.44 -17.91
C ARG A 490 -23.30 -9.78 -19.06
N GLY A 491 -23.70 -9.40 -20.25
CA GLY A 491 -23.05 -9.84 -21.49
C GLY A 491 -21.80 -9.05 -21.84
N ASP A 492 -21.54 -7.98 -21.16
CA ASP A 492 -20.34 -7.17 -21.34
C ASP A 492 -19.10 -7.76 -20.68
N GLY A 493 -19.25 -8.95 -20.04
CA GLY A 493 -18.15 -9.62 -19.35
C GLY A 493 -17.64 -8.86 -18.12
N GLY A 494 -18.21 -7.70 -17.84
CA GLY A 494 -17.91 -6.90 -16.68
C GLY A 494 -18.95 -7.07 -15.60
N ALA A 495 -18.60 -6.88 -14.39
CA ALA A 495 -19.56 -6.83 -13.34
C ALA A 495 -20.38 -5.56 -13.44
N ASN A 496 -21.56 -5.71 -13.21
CA ASN A 496 -22.62 -4.80 -13.45
C ASN A 496 -23.17 -4.37 -12.12
N GLY A 497 -22.64 -3.31 -11.61
CA GLY A 497 -23.19 -2.71 -10.43
C GLY A 497 -24.22 -1.65 -10.81
N TRP A 498 -25.47 -1.88 -10.45
CA TRP A 498 -26.43 -0.83 -10.32
C TRP A 498 -26.41 -0.38 -8.87
N PHE A 499 -26.04 0.85 -8.63
CA PHE A 499 -26.01 1.40 -7.27
C PHE A 499 -27.26 2.24 -7.05
N PRO A 500 -27.99 1.99 -5.96
CA PRO A 500 -29.09 2.87 -5.55
C PRO A 500 -28.54 4.25 -5.19
N ASP A 501 -29.43 5.22 -5.08
CA ASP A 501 -29.11 6.51 -4.48
C ASP A 501 -28.52 6.27 -3.06
N TYR A 502 -27.59 7.10 -2.68
CA TYR A 502 -26.91 6.97 -1.39
C TYR A 502 -27.50 7.93 -0.35
N VAL A 503 -27.47 7.48 0.89
CA VAL A 503 -27.63 8.30 2.10
C VAL A 503 -26.33 8.24 2.90
N LEU A 504 -26.06 9.26 3.70
CA LEU A 504 -24.88 9.27 4.56
C LEU A 504 -25.24 8.72 5.94
N ASN A 505 -24.51 7.70 6.36
CA ASN A 505 -24.53 7.18 7.73
C ASN A 505 -23.22 7.49 8.43
N THR A 506 -23.30 7.99 9.65
CA THR A 506 -22.11 8.34 10.43
C THR A 506 -21.63 7.12 11.23
N PHE A 507 -20.36 6.80 11.08
CA PHE A 507 -19.66 5.79 11.88
C PHE A 507 -18.36 6.36 12.43
N GLN A 508 -18.17 6.30 13.74
CA GLN A 508 -16.99 6.85 14.42
C GLN A 508 -16.65 8.30 14.01
N GLY A 509 -17.69 9.13 13.85
CA GLY A 509 -17.56 10.55 13.50
C GLY A 509 -17.26 10.84 12.02
N LYS A 510 -17.29 9.85 11.15
CA LYS A 510 -17.13 9.99 9.70
C LYS A 510 -18.41 9.56 8.97
N ASP A 511 -18.76 10.29 7.92
CA ASP A 511 -19.90 9.97 7.09
C ASP A 511 -19.51 9.02 5.97
N TYR A 512 -20.31 7.97 5.79
CA TYR A 512 -20.09 6.99 4.72
C TYR A 512 -21.36 6.84 3.88
N PRO A 513 -21.22 6.73 2.55
CA PRO A 513 -22.36 6.49 1.69
C PRO A 513 -22.93 5.09 1.92
N GLN A 514 -24.24 5.02 2.06
CA GLN A 514 -25.00 3.79 2.16
C GLN A 514 -26.10 3.78 1.09
N PRO A 515 -26.41 2.65 0.46
CA PRO A 515 -27.52 2.56 -0.47
C PRO A 515 -28.84 2.96 0.20
N ALA A 516 -29.55 3.90 -0.40
CA ALA A 516 -30.82 4.40 0.15
C ALA A 516 -32.00 3.45 -0.11
N SER A 517 -32.01 2.80 -1.28
CA SER A 517 -33.07 1.87 -1.66
C SER A 517 -32.62 0.93 -2.77
N ALA A 518 -33.34 -0.18 -2.94
CA ALA A 518 -33.15 -1.10 -4.07
C ALA A 518 -33.71 -0.54 -5.39
N THR A 519 -34.55 0.49 -5.32
CA THR A 519 -35.19 1.17 -6.46
C THR A 519 -34.80 2.64 -6.43
N GLY A 520 -34.74 3.29 -7.59
CA GLY A 520 -34.40 4.70 -7.69
C GLY A 520 -33.18 4.94 -8.60
N ARG A 521 -32.44 6.00 -8.28
CA ARG A 521 -31.24 6.34 -9.04
C ARG A 521 -30.07 5.46 -8.65
N ARG A 522 -29.33 5.09 -9.67
CA ARG A 522 -28.20 4.20 -9.51
C ARG A 522 -27.01 4.68 -10.34
N ILE A 523 -25.82 4.53 -9.80
CA ILE A 523 -24.60 4.64 -10.57
C ILE A 523 -24.41 3.33 -11.32
N VAL A 524 -24.26 3.41 -12.64
CA VAL A 524 -23.95 2.24 -13.47
C VAL A 524 -22.47 2.16 -13.64
N VAL A 525 -21.91 1.02 -13.32
CA VAL A 525 -20.46 0.75 -13.39
C VAL A 525 -20.18 -0.45 -14.27
N ALA A 526 -18.97 -0.49 -14.81
CA ALA A 526 -18.40 -1.62 -15.52
C ALA A 526 -16.97 -1.85 -15.06
N TYR A 527 -16.50 -3.08 -15.22
CA TYR A 527 -15.11 -3.48 -15.01
C TYR A 527 -14.61 -4.15 -16.29
N ALA A 528 -13.34 -3.94 -16.61
CA ALA A 528 -12.66 -4.73 -17.63
C ALA A 528 -12.28 -6.07 -17.01
N SER A 529 -12.86 -7.17 -17.52
CA SER A 529 -12.42 -8.50 -17.14
C SER A 529 -11.28 -8.96 -18.02
N ASN A 530 -10.27 -9.54 -17.39
CA ASN A 530 -9.27 -10.29 -18.12
C ASN A 530 -9.81 -11.71 -18.34
N PRO A 531 -9.99 -12.16 -19.60
CA PRO A 531 -10.35 -13.55 -19.85
C PRO A 531 -9.17 -14.40 -19.40
N LEU A 532 -9.33 -15.13 -18.31
CA LEU A 532 -8.39 -16.15 -17.91
C LEU A 532 -8.40 -17.25 -18.98
N THR A 533 -7.41 -17.23 -19.82
CA THR A 533 -7.06 -18.33 -20.68
C THR A 533 -6.33 -19.42 -19.88
N ASN A 534 -7.00 -19.99 -18.90
CA ASN A 534 -6.62 -21.31 -18.45
C ASN A 534 -7.03 -22.23 -19.58
N GLY A 535 -6.09 -22.83 -20.29
CA GLY A 535 -6.32 -23.69 -21.46
C GLY A 535 -7.37 -24.82 -21.36
N ASN A 536 -8.23 -24.76 -20.39
CA ASN A 536 -9.28 -25.73 -20.11
C ASN A 536 -10.71 -25.28 -20.39
N GLY A 537 -10.95 -24.19 -21.10
CA GLY A 537 -12.25 -23.90 -21.72
C GLY A 537 -13.53 -23.99 -20.87
N ALA A 538 -13.44 -24.39 -19.63
CA ALA A 538 -14.56 -24.70 -18.78
C ALA A 538 -14.56 -23.80 -17.54
N ASN A 539 -15.61 -23.00 -17.44
CA ASN A 539 -16.01 -22.27 -16.25
C ASN A 539 -15.02 -21.23 -15.74
N GLN A 540 -15.08 -20.08 -16.33
CA GLN A 540 -14.45 -18.86 -15.84
C GLN A 540 -15.19 -18.29 -14.62
N SER A 541 -15.40 -19.11 -13.61
CA SER A 541 -15.90 -18.67 -12.30
C SER A 541 -14.85 -17.87 -11.51
N GLY A 542 -13.76 -17.48 -12.15
CA GLY A 542 -12.65 -16.77 -11.55
C GLY A 542 -12.05 -15.69 -12.44
N ALA A 543 -12.83 -15.08 -13.35
CA ALA A 543 -12.38 -13.87 -14.01
C ALA A 543 -12.13 -12.80 -12.94
N VAL A 544 -10.87 -12.40 -12.80
CA VAL A 544 -10.46 -11.33 -11.90
C VAL A 544 -10.11 -10.08 -12.70
N GLY A 545 -10.32 -8.91 -12.15
CA GLY A 545 -9.76 -7.67 -12.67
C GLY A 545 -8.25 -7.74 -12.57
N ASN A 546 -7.56 -7.20 -13.56
CA ASN A 546 -6.12 -7.05 -13.51
C ASN A 546 -5.76 -5.58 -13.46
N HIS A 547 -4.51 -5.28 -13.10
CA HIS A 547 -3.97 -3.95 -13.31
C HIS A 547 -4.07 -3.57 -14.78
N THR A 548 -4.22 -2.30 -15.05
CA THR A 548 -4.26 -1.76 -16.41
C THR A 548 -3.10 -0.79 -16.65
N PRO A 549 -2.73 -0.54 -17.92
CA PRO A 549 -1.66 0.40 -18.25
C PRO A 549 -2.12 1.86 -18.25
N GLN A 550 -3.26 2.17 -17.63
CA GLN A 550 -3.81 3.51 -17.60
C GLN A 550 -2.95 4.43 -16.74
N ASP A 551 -2.80 5.67 -17.21
CA ASP A 551 -2.21 6.73 -16.40
C ASP A 551 -3.08 6.98 -15.15
N VAL A 552 -2.41 7.25 -14.04
CA VAL A 552 -3.10 7.63 -12.80
C VAL A 552 -2.92 9.12 -12.51
N TRP A 553 -3.70 9.61 -11.57
CA TRP A 553 -3.64 10.99 -11.14
C TRP A 553 -2.58 11.20 -10.07
N VAL A 554 -2.03 12.39 -10.01
CA VAL A 554 -1.26 12.89 -8.87
C VAL A 554 -1.84 14.24 -8.45
N ALA A 555 -2.04 14.43 -7.17
CA ALA A 555 -2.49 15.69 -6.59
C ALA A 555 -1.56 16.10 -5.45
N ALA A 556 -1.28 17.39 -5.32
CA ALA A 556 -0.39 17.89 -4.28
C ALA A 556 -0.83 19.26 -3.74
N GLU A 557 -0.45 19.50 -2.49
CA GLU A 557 -0.60 20.79 -1.85
C GLU A 557 0.53 21.00 -0.84
N ASP A 558 1.10 22.19 -0.78
CA ASP A 558 2.02 22.58 0.28
C ASP A 558 1.69 23.97 0.83
N ASN A 559 1.95 24.19 2.11
CA ASN A 559 1.65 25.46 2.77
C ASN A 559 2.66 26.58 2.46
N THR A 560 3.67 26.29 1.64
CA THR A 560 4.61 27.29 1.11
C THR A 560 4.31 27.67 -0.34
N ASP A 561 3.44 26.92 -1.01
CA ASP A 561 3.06 27.10 -2.41
C ASP A 561 4.25 27.08 -3.39
N THR A 562 5.26 26.26 -3.11
CA THR A 562 6.52 26.23 -3.86
C THR A 562 6.75 24.93 -4.57
N HIS A 563 6.64 23.78 -3.91
CA HIS A 563 6.97 22.47 -4.44
C HIS A 563 5.78 21.81 -5.12
N ALA A 564 4.61 21.77 -4.49
CA ALA A 564 3.40 21.24 -5.11
C ALA A 564 3.04 22.00 -6.39
N LYS A 565 3.28 23.31 -6.43
CA LYS A 565 3.08 24.16 -7.60
C LYS A 565 3.87 23.70 -8.83
N GLN A 566 4.96 22.98 -8.64
CA GLN A 566 5.77 22.47 -9.75
C GLN A 566 5.03 21.42 -10.60
N LEU A 567 3.88 20.91 -10.15
CA LEU A 567 2.99 20.09 -10.99
C LEU A 567 2.25 20.91 -12.05
N THR A 568 2.17 22.26 -11.88
CA THR A 568 1.40 23.13 -12.79
C THR A 568 1.97 23.09 -14.19
N GLY A 569 1.09 22.80 -15.16
CA GLY A 569 1.43 22.82 -16.59
C GLY A 569 2.31 21.67 -17.06
N ARG A 570 2.62 20.69 -16.22
CA ARG A 570 3.44 19.54 -16.63
C ARG A 570 2.68 18.47 -17.42
N GLY A 571 1.33 18.47 -17.35
CA GLY A 571 0.51 17.49 -18.06
C GLY A 571 0.78 16.07 -17.59
N LEU A 572 1.30 15.23 -18.48
CA LEU A 572 1.70 13.85 -18.18
C LEU A 572 3.14 13.81 -17.69
N LEU A 573 3.35 13.15 -16.56
CA LEU A 573 4.66 12.91 -15.94
C LEU A 573 5.00 11.42 -15.97
N ASP A 574 6.29 11.11 -16.00
CA ASP A 574 6.76 9.81 -15.55
C ASP A 574 6.70 9.76 -14.02
N ASN A 575 6.24 8.64 -13.44
CA ASN A 575 6.07 8.52 -11.98
C ASN A 575 7.39 8.73 -11.20
N THR A 576 8.55 8.53 -11.83
CA THR A 576 9.87 8.83 -11.23
C THR A 576 10.08 10.32 -10.94
N ALA A 577 9.24 11.22 -11.44
CA ALA A 577 9.37 12.65 -11.25
C ALA A 577 8.87 13.15 -9.87
N ILE A 578 8.13 12.34 -9.14
CA ILE A 578 7.49 12.77 -7.88
C ILE A 578 8.49 12.78 -6.72
N THR A 579 9.29 11.73 -6.60
CA THR A 579 10.27 11.59 -5.50
C THR A 579 11.28 12.72 -5.42
N PRO A 580 11.84 13.23 -6.53
CA PRO A 580 12.72 14.40 -6.48
C PRO A 580 12.07 15.65 -5.88
N LEU A 581 10.77 15.87 -6.09
CA LEU A 581 10.05 17.01 -5.52
C LEU A 581 9.93 16.90 -4.00
N MET A 582 9.67 15.70 -3.50
CA MET A 582 9.62 15.43 -2.06
C MET A 582 11.01 15.54 -1.43
N ALA A 583 12.02 15.00 -2.09
CA ALA A 583 13.41 15.06 -1.63
C ALA A 583 13.93 16.51 -1.55
N ASP A 584 13.65 17.32 -2.57
CA ASP A 584 14.01 18.73 -2.60
C ASP A 584 13.34 19.50 -1.46
N PHE A 585 12.05 19.28 -1.23
CA PHE A 585 11.33 19.89 -0.10
C PHE A 585 11.95 19.56 1.27
N MET A 586 12.46 18.35 1.43
CA MET A 586 13.12 17.88 2.65
C MET A 586 14.63 18.19 2.67
N ASN A 587 15.18 18.79 1.62
CA ASN A 587 16.63 18.98 1.44
C ASN A 587 17.41 17.64 1.53
N LEU A 588 16.87 16.58 0.94
CA LEU A 588 17.50 15.25 0.90
C LEU A 588 18.33 15.08 -0.36
N SER A 589 19.48 14.45 -0.23
CA SER A 589 20.26 13.96 -1.37
C SER A 589 20.00 12.47 -1.54
N LEU A 590 19.15 12.10 -2.53
CA LEU A 590 18.83 10.71 -2.82
C LEU A 590 19.93 9.99 -3.61
N PHE A 591 20.77 10.74 -4.30
CA PHE A 591 21.74 10.22 -5.25
C PHE A 591 23.18 10.53 -4.86
N ALA A 592 23.45 10.84 -3.60
CA ALA A 592 24.81 10.79 -3.10
C ALA A 592 25.28 9.35 -3.27
N SER A 593 25.99 9.06 -4.36
CA SER A 593 26.75 7.84 -4.48
C SER A 593 27.52 7.68 -3.19
N THR A 594 27.14 6.75 -2.34
CA THR A 594 28.03 6.23 -1.34
C THR A 594 29.07 5.40 -2.07
N LEU A 595 29.88 6.04 -2.86
CA LEU A 595 31.24 5.63 -3.04
C LEU A 595 31.92 5.82 -1.68
N SER A 596 31.57 4.96 -0.73
CA SER A 596 32.48 4.67 0.36
C SER A 596 33.64 3.94 -0.31
N VAL A 597 34.64 4.69 -0.66
CA VAL A 597 35.97 4.13 -0.92
C VAL A 597 36.39 3.44 0.36
N ARG A 598 36.06 2.15 0.48
CA ARG A 598 36.82 1.26 1.37
C ARG A 598 38.22 1.23 0.75
N GLY A 599 39.16 1.88 1.42
CA GLY A 599 40.57 1.78 1.06
C GLY A 599 40.96 0.31 1.02
N GLY A 600 41.52 -0.10 -0.10
CA GLY A 600 42.20 -1.38 -0.23
C GLY A 600 41.54 -2.35 -1.21
N ASN A 601 42.04 -2.33 -2.38
CA ASN A 601 41.94 -3.16 -3.60
C ASN A 601 41.07 -2.54 -4.68
N ALA A 602 41.67 -2.39 -5.85
CA ALA A 602 41.01 -1.95 -7.06
C ALA A 602 39.73 -2.75 -7.31
N PRO A 603 38.63 -2.11 -7.80
CA PRO A 603 37.41 -2.84 -8.12
C PRO A 603 37.73 -3.89 -9.16
N GLN A 604 37.58 -5.16 -8.81
CA GLN A 604 37.52 -6.22 -9.80
C GLN A 604 36.28 -5.90 -10.67
N ALA A 605 36.44 -5.93 -11.98
CA ALA A 605 35.36 -5.73 -12.92
C ALA A 605 34.18 -6.66 -12.58
N PRO A 606 32.92 -6.17 -12.65
CA PRO A 606 31.78 -7.01 -12.35
C PRO A 606 31.76 -8.25 -13.23
N LEU A 607 31.20 -9.35 -12.70
CA LEU A 607 30.92 -10.55 -13.46
C LEU A 607 29.95 -10.19 -14.60
N ASP A 608 30.46 -9.94 -15.78
CA ASP A 608 29.66 -9.63 -16.96
C ASP A 608 29.05 -10.90 -17.56
N GLY A 609 27.89 -10.77 -18.18
CA GLY A 609 27.29 -11.84 -18.98
C GLY A 609 26.64 -12.97 -18.16
N PHE A 610 26.36 -12.80 -16.85
CA PHE A 610 25.61 -13.81 -16.10
C PHE A 610 24.19 -13.87 -16.64
N GLN A 611 23.81 -15.04 -17.20
CA GLN A 611 22.49 -15.28 -17.76
C GLN A 611 22.04 -16.71 -17.48
N LEU A 612 20.72 -16.90 -17.47
CA LEU A 612 20.05 -18.20 -17.39
C LEU A 612 19.24 -18.40 -18.67
N SER A 613 19.26 -19.59 -19.26
CA SER A 613 18.49 -19.89 -20.46
C SER A 613 18.22 -21.38 -20.61
N PRO A 614 17.01 -21.81 -20.94
CA PRO A 614 15.79 -21.01 -21.04
C PRO A 614 15.24 -20.59 -19.69
N VAL A 615 14.48 -19.51 -19.64
CA VAL A 615 13.70 -19.06 -18.48
C VAL A 615 12.31 -18.73 -19.00
N PRO A 616 11.26 -19.44 -18.57
CA PRO A 616 11.25 -20.61 -17.68
C PRO A 616 11.86 -21.87 -18.32
N PHE A 617 12.11 -22.92 -17.53
CA PHE A 617 12.63 -24.20 -18.00
C PHE A 617 11.74 -25.37 -17.57
N GLU A 618 11.80 -26.49 -18.32
CA GLU A 618 11.07 -27.73 -18.01
C GLU A 618 11.94 -28.77 -17.28
N SER A 619 13.10 -29.08 -17.79
CA SER A 619 13.98 -30.12 -17.24
C SER A 619 15.42 -29.67 -17.07
N GLN A 620 15.89 -28.77 -17.91
CA GLN A 620 17.27 -28.31 -17.94
C GLN A 620 17.35 -26.82 -18.27
N PHE A 621 18.36 -26.15 -17.75
CA PHE A 621 18.73 -24.78 -18.11
C PHE A 621 20.25 -24.63 -18.08
N GLN A 622 20.72 -23.53 -18.65
CA GLN A 622 22.14 -23.18 -18.67
C GLN A 622 22.40 -21.95 -17.81
N VAL A 623 23.52 -21.97 -17.12
CA VAL A 623 24.10 -20.83 -16.44
C VAL A 623 25.30 -20.35 -17.22
N SER A 624 25.24 -19.16 -17.81
CA SER A 624 26.37 -18.53 -18.51
C SER A 624 26.91 -17.34 -17.74
N PHE A 625 28.23 -17.18 -17.74
CA PHE A 625 28.93 -16.06 -17.09
C PHE A 625 30.29 -15.82 -17.77
N THR A 626 30.80 -14.59 -17.65
CA THR A 626 32.12 -14.22 -18.16
C THR A 626 33.03 -13.81 -17.04
N LEU A 627 34.22 -14.40 -16.96
CA LEU A 627 35.19 -14.09 -15.94
C LEU A 627 36.25 -13.11 -16.48
N PRO A 628 36.48 -11.99 -15.81
CA PRO A 628 37.56 -11.06 -16.18
C PRO A 628 38.95 -11.61 -15.83
N THR A 629 39.06 -12.44 -14.83
CA THR A 629 40.31 -13.06 -14.34
C THR A 629 40.07 -14.51 -13.97
N ALA A 630 41.14 -15.34 -14.03
CA ALA A 630 41.04 -16.72 -13.56
C ALA A 630 40.78 -16.78 -12.03
N GLY A 631 39.92 -17.70 -11.61
CA GLY A 631 39.66 -17.87 -10.18
C GLY A 631 38.60 -18.93 -9.87
N PRO A 632 38.42 -19.23 -8.58
CA PRO A 632 37.43 -20.20 -8.12
C PRO A 632 36.02 -19.59 -8.24
N VAL A 633 35.11 -20.40 -8.79
CA VAL A 633 33.67 -20.04 -8.95
C VAL A 633 32.83 -21.09 -8.23
N THR A 634 31.84 -20.62 -7.49
CA THR A 634 30.77 -21.42 -6.92
C THR A 634 29.46 -21.05 -7.57
N VAL A 635 28.71 -22.05 -8.04
CA VAL A 635 27.37 -21.87 -8.61
C VAL A 635 26.38 -22.71 -7.83
N GLU A 636 25.36 -22.07 -7.29
CA GLU A 636 24.35 -22.70 -6.44
C GLU A 636 22.95 -22.32 -6.85
N LEU A 637 21.98 -23.20 -6.55
CA LEU A 637 20.57 -22.99 -6.80
C LEU A 637 19.79 -23.04 -5.49
N PHE A 638 18.90 -22.07 -5.30
CA PHE A 638 18.04 -21.93 -4.11
C PHE A 638 16.58 -21.93 -4.51
N ASN A 639 15.69 -22.42 -3.66
CA ASN A 639 14.24 -22.31 -3.84
C ASN A 639 13.72 -20.96 -3.32
N GLU A 640 12.43 -20.71 -3.46
CA GLU A 640 11.73 -19.49 -3.01
C GLU A 640 11.85 -19.23 -1.50
N MET A 641 12.08 -20.27 -0.69
CA MET A 641 12.31 -20.16 0.76
C MET A 641 13.78 -19.90 1.13
N GLY A 642 14.66 -19.69 0.15
CA GLY A 642 16.08 -19.49 0.39
C GLY A 642 16.87 -20.75 0.80
N GLN A 643 16.28 -21.92 0.64
CA GLN A 643 16.98 -23.16 0.91
C GLN A 643 17.81 -23.55 -0.31
N LYS A 644 19.07 -23.85 -0.11
CA LYS A 644 19.93 -24.39 -1.15
C LYS A 644 19.41 -25.76 -1.58
N VAL A 645 19.04 -25.89 -2.83
CA VAL A 645 18.49 -27.13 -3.41
C VAL A 645 19.52 -27.89 -4.25
N GLN A 646 20.51 -27.17 -4.79
CA GLN A 646 21.55 -27.77 -5.62
C GLN A 646 22.83 -26.94 -5.57
N THR A 647 23.98 -27.58 -5.51
CA THR A 647 25.28 -27.00 -5.83
C THR A 647 25.68 -27.49 -7.22
N ILE A 648 25.84 -26.56 -8.16
CA ILE A 648 26.16 -26.85 -9.56
C ILE A 648 27.68 -26.95 -9.71
N GLU A 649 28.40 -25.99 -9.11
CA GLU A 649 29.87 -25.99 -9.01
C GLU A 649 30.30 -25.47 -7.63
N ALA A 650 31.33 -26.06 -7.05
CA ALA A 650 31.80 -25.71 -5.72
C ALA A 650 33.29 -25.31 -5.73
N GLY A 651 33.56 -24.01 -5.92
CA GLY A 651 34.93 -23.48 -5.85
C GLY A 651 35.86 -23.95 -6.97
N LYS A 652 35.32 -24.38 -8.09
CA LYS A 652 36.10 -24.79 -9.26
C LYS A 652 36.78 -23.60 -9.91
N SER A 653 38.07 -23.70 -10.19
CA SER A 653 38.79 -22.65 -10.91
C SER A 653 38.47 -22.66 -12.41
N PHE A 654 38.12 -21.50 -12.94
CA PHE A 654 37.88 -21.27 -14.34
C PHE A 654 38.90 -20.26 -14.89
N ALA A 655 39.22 -20.37 -16.18
CA ALA A 655 40.05 -19.42 -16.90
C ALA A 655 39.27 -18.10 -17.18
N PRO A 656 39.93 -16.98 -17.51
CA PRO A 656 39.26 -15.81 -18.01
C PRO A 656 38.45 -16.12 -19.28
N GLY A 657 37.30 -15.48 -19.47
CA GLY A 657 36.44 -15.64 -20.64
C GLY A 657 35.06 -16.17 -20.31
N ALA A 658 34.28 -16.46 -21.34
CA ALA A 658 32.89 -16.91 -21.23
C ALA A 658 32.82 -18.40 -20.87
N HIS A 659 31.91 -18.75 -19.96
CA HIS A 659 31.65 -20.10 -19.51
C HIS A 659 30.15 -20.38 -19.54
N VAL A 660 29.80 -21.64 -19.80
CA VAL A 660 28.39 -22.13 -19.78
C VAL A 660 28.36 -23.45 -19.02
N LEU A 661 27.47 -23.52 -18.04
CA LEU A 661 27.24 -24.72 -17.24
C LEU A 661 25.80 -25.19 -17.50
N ALA A 662 25.65 -26.47 -17.84
CA ALA A 662 24.34 -27.09 -17.96
C ALA A 662 23.85 -27.54 -16.56
N VAL A 663 22.62 -27.24 -16.24
CA VAL A 663 21.98 -27.59 -14.96
C VAL A 663 20.82 -28.53 -15.22
N ASP A 664 20.88 -29.71 -14.61
CA ASP A 664 19.76 -30.64 -14.58
C ASP A 664 18.79 -30.22 -13.44
N GLY A 665 17.63 -29.73 -13.85
CA GLY A 665 16.54 -29.38 -12.95
C GLY A 665 15.37 -30.38 -12.97
N SER A 666 15.54 -31.56 -13.57
CA SER A 666 14.45 -32.56 -13.72
C SER A 666 13.85 -33.02 -12.39
N ARG A 667 14.64 -32.99 -11.31
CA ARG A 667 14.21 -33.39 -9.96
C ARG A 667 13.69 -32.23 -9.10
N LEU A 668 13.73 -31.03 -9.62
CA LEU A 668 13.20 -29.85 -8.93
C LEU A 668 11.67 -29.84 -9.02
N LYS A 669 11.02 -29.36 -7.99
CA LYS A 669 9.58 -29.09 -8.01
C LYS A 669 9.27 -27.88 -8.88
N ASN A 670 8.06 -27.82 -9.44
CA ASN A 670 7.61 -26.60 -10.12
C ASN A 670 7.63 -25.41 -9.15
N GLY A 671 8.13 -24.27 -9.59
CA GLY A 671 8.28 -23.10 -8.75
C GLY A 671 9.45 -22.21 -9.13
N LEU A 672 9.64 -21.17 -8.34
CA LEU A 672 10.68 -20.17 -8.51
C LEU A 672 12.00 -20.65 -7.90
N TYR A 673 13.07 -20.42 -8.61
CA TYR A 673 14.45 -20.69 -8.16
C TYR A 673 15.36 -19.49 -8.42
N VAL A 674 16.41 -19.39 -7.63
CA VAL A 674 17.46 -18.39 -7.79
C VAL A 674 18.80 -19.10 -7.97
N ALA A 675 19.44 -18.86 -9.10
CA ALA A 675 20.82 -19.28 -9.32
C ALA A 675 21.78 -18.18 -8.90
N THR A 676 22.83 -18.55 -8.18
CA THR A 676 23.89 -17.63 -7.75
C THR A 676 25.23 -18.05 -8.34
N VAL A 677 26.05 -17.08 -8.69
CA VAL A 677 27.45 -17.28 -9.08
C VAL A 677 28.32 -16.46 -8.14
N THR A 678 29.20 -17.13 -7.44
CA THR A 678 30.14 -16.51 -6.48
C THR A 678 31.57 -16.63 -6.99
N MET A 679 32.29 -15.49 -7.06
CA MET A 679 33.70 -15.42 -7.41
C MET A 679 34.38 -14.28 -6.65
N GLY A 680 35.52 -14.55 -6.04
CA GLY A 680 36.34 -13.51 -5.36
C GLY A 680 35.58 -12.73 -4.28
N GLY A 681 34.58 -13.33 -3.67
CA GLY A 681 33.71 -12.68 -2.68
C GLY A 681 32.56 -11.86 -3.27
N GLN A 682 32.46 -11.77 -4.59
CA GLN A 682 31.28 -11.21 -5.27
C GLN A 682 30.26 -12.30 -5.53
N VAL A 683 28.99 -11.97 -5.34
CA VAL A 683 27.85 -12.86 -5.63
C VAL A 683 26.92 -12.13 -6.59
N VAL A 684 26.61 -12.76 -7.72
CA VAL A 684 25.57 -12.33 -8.62
C VAL A 684 24.47 -13.38 -8.67
N SER A 685 23.21 -12.97 -8.79
CA SER A 685 22.06 -13.87 -8.76
C SER A 685 21.08 -13.56 -9.89
N LYS A 686 20.43 -14.59 -10.41
CA LYS A 686 19.32 -14.49 -11.35
C LYS A 686 18.24 -15.52 -11.06
N LYS A 687 17.02 -15.16 -11.38
CA LYS A 687 15.85 -16.00 -11.20
C LYS A 687 15.63 -16.94 -12.38
N THR A 688 15.08 -18.10 -12.11
CA THR A 688 14.52 -19.00 -13.11
C THR A 688 13.27 -19.68 -12.57
N ILE A 689 12.41 -20.14 -13.46
CA ILE A 689 11.15 -20.77 -13.10
C ILE A 689 11.14 -22.18 -13.69
N LYS A 690 10.87 -23.17 -12.83
CA LYS A 690 10.61 -24.56 -13.23
C LYS A 690 9.11 -24.70 -13.50
N LEU A 691 8.75 -25.13 -14.71
CA LEU A 691 7.39 -25.44 -15.13
C LEU A 691 6.97 -26.86 -14.78
#